data_569725d215a179dd0cd5d0a61ba29afe
#
_entry.id   569725d215a179dd0cd5d0a61ba29afe
#
_cell.length_a   1.000
_cell.length_b   1.000
_cell.length_c   1.000
_cell.angle_alpha   90.00
_cell.angle_beta   90.00
_cell.angle_gamma   90.00
#
_symmetry.space_group_name_H-M   'P 1'
#
loop_
_entity.id
_entity.type
_entity.pdbx_description
1 polymer ?
#
loop_
_entity_poly.entity_id
_entity_poly.type
_entity_poly.pdbx_seq_one_letter_code
_entity_poly.pdbx_strand_id
1 'polypeptide(L)'
;MNTSQKMRNVGKNNFMRKLALSDEILLKISQPARYIGGEVNMVKKDPSKVAVRFAMCFPDVYEIGMSHLGIQILYDMFNRRDDVYCERVYSPWMDLDPIMREQKIPLFAVESQDPIKNFDFLGITIQYEMCYTNILQVLELSQIPLHAEDRTEEDPIVIGGGPCTYNPEPIAPFFDLFYMGEGEVVYYDLIDRYKEIKARGGSRQEFLEMAAQISGIYVPAFYDVSYKEDGTIEAMIPNNPHAPQTVSKQLVMDMSDTWYPEKPVVPYLRATQDRVVLEIMRGCIRGCRFCQAGMVYRPVRERSLEELKRLARTMLKSTGHEEISLSSLSSSDYTKLEGIVNFLIDEFDGKGVNVSLPSLRIDAFSLDVMSKVQDVKKSSLTFAPEAGSQRLRNVINKGLTEENILNGSAEAFKGGWNRVKLYFMLGLPTETVEDMQGIAELSEKVAEVYYDTVPKEQRHGKVQVTASTSFFVPKPFTPFQWAPMCTKEQFLERASIVNHRMKEMLNKKSLRYNWHEADVTVLEGVLARGDRKVAAVIEEAYRKGAIYDSWSEYFNNDIWMKAFEICGVDIDFYTTRERSLDEVFPWDFIDAGVTKDFLKREWANAQAETVTPNCRMRCSGCGVRKYGGGVCFEERA
;
A
#
# COMPACT_ATOMS: atom_id res chain seq x y z
N MET A 1 -11.19 -68.78 0.73
CA MET A 1 -11.07 -68.24 -0.62
C MET A 1 -11.56 -66.82 -0.60
N ASN A 2 -10.67 -66.01 -0.60
CA ASN A 2 -10.30 -64.72 -1.16
C ASN A 2 -11.01 -63.49 -0.59
N THR A 3 -10.53 -63.07 0.58
CA THR A 3 -10.70 -61.72 1.13
C THR A 3 -9.63 -60.71 0.66
N SER A 4 -8.68 -61.14 -0.19
CA SER A 4 -7.54 -60.31 -0.64
C SER A 4 -7.73 -59.61 -2.00
N GLN A 5 -8.90 -59.75 -2.65
CA GLN A 5 -9.17 -59.12 -3.95
C GLN A 5 -10.12 -57.91 -3.89
N LYS A 6 -10.70 -57.57 -2.71
CA LYS A 6 -11.61 -56.40 -2.52
C LYS A 6 -10.91 -55.12 -2.06
N MET A 7 -9.60 -55.17 -1.77
CA MET A 7 -8.84 -53.97 -1.33
C MET A 7 -7.98 -53.32 -2.43
N ARG A 8 -8.13 -53.66 -3.69
CA ARG A 8 -7.32 -53.09 -4.80
C ARG A 8 -8.05 -52.09 -5.69
N ASN A 9 -9.28 -51.70 -5.40
CA ASN A 9 -10.02 -50.72 -6.20
C ASN A 9 -10.56 -49.52 -5.37
N VAL A 10 -9.93 -49.19 -4.26
CA VAL A 10 -10.16 -47.90 -3.57
C VAL A 10 -8.97 -47.01 -3.88
N GLY A 11 -9.16 -46.04 -4.77
CA GLY A 11 -8.26 -44.90 -4.88
C GLY A 11 -7.32 -44.87 -6.06
N LYS A 12 -7.84 -44.77 -7.26
CA LYS A 12 -7.14 -44.15 -8.41
C LYS A 12 -7.99 -43.02 -9.01
N ASN A 13 -8.54 -42.20 -8.18
CA ASN A 13 -8.96 -40.83 -8.54
C ASN A 13 -8.20 -39.82 -7.65
N ASN A 14 -6.87 -40.01 -7.54
CA ASN A 14 -6.03 -38.87 -7.28
C ASN A 14 -5.97 -38.08 -8.59
N PHE A 15 -6.86 -37.10 -8.77
CA PHE A 15 -6.58 -35.96 -9.62
C PHE A 15 -5.37 -35.26 -9.00
N MET A 16 -4.17 -35.78 -9.31
CA MET A 16 -2.96 -34.97 -9.08
C MET A 16 -3.12 -33.74 -9.96
N ARG A 17 -3.29 -32.58 -9.33
CA ARG A 17 -3.31 -31.30 -10.00
C ARG A 17 -2.04 -31.20 -10.83
N LYS A 18 -2.15 -31.00 -12.14
CA LYS A 18 -0.99 -30.79 -12.98
C LYS A 18 -0.44 -29.41 -12.67
N LEU A 19 0.77 -29.35 -12.15
CA LEU A 19 1.47 -28.08 -11.94
C LEU A 19 1.96 -27.52 -13.29
N ALA A 20 2.00 -26.20 -13.40
CA ALA A 20 2.55 -25.50 -14.55
C ALA A 20 4.06 -25.69 -14.65
N LEU A 21 4.75 -25.77 -13.51
CA LEU A 21 6.18 -26.03 -13.41
C LEU A 21 6.45 -27.52 -13.21
N SER A 22 7.45 -28.06 -13.92
CA SER A 22 7.93 -29.43 -13.72
C SER A 22 8.69 -29.56 -12.40
N ASP A 23 8.77 -30.78 -11.87
CA ASP A 23 9.58 -31.09 -10.68
C ASP A 23 11.05 -30.67 -10.85
N GLU A 24 11.59 -30.79 -12.07
CA GLU A 24 12.97 -30.37 -12.38
C GLU A 24 13.16 -28.88 -12.18
N ILE A 25 12.18 -28.04 -12.56
CA ILE A 25 12.22 -26.58 -12.34
C ILE A 25 12.05 -26.25 -10.86
N LEU A 26 11.06 -26.89 -10.22
CA LEU A 26 10.78 -26.67 -8.80
C LEU A 26 11.98 -26.99 -7.89
N LEU A 27 12.82 -27.96 -8.28
CA LEU A 27 14.05 -28.30 -7.55
C LEU A 27 15.22 -27.32 -7.80
N LYS A 28 15.15 -26.50 -8.85
CA LYS A 28 16.21 -25.53 -9.21
C LYS A 28 15.99 -24.14 -8.61
N ILE A 29 14.74 -23.81 -8.25
CA ILE A 29 14.39 -22.48 -7.78
C ILE A 29 14.31 -22.41 -6.26
N SER A 30 14.52 -21.23 -5.71
CA SER A 30 14.27 -20.95 -4.30
C SER A 30 12.76 -20.88 -4.04
N GLN A 31 12.35 -21.31 -2.86
CA GLN A 31 10.96 -21.18 -2.39
C GLN A 31 9.89 -21.69 -3.39
N PRO A 32 9.96 -22.94 -3.88
CA PRO A 32 9.01 -23.47 -4.86
C PRO A 32 7.55 -23.42 -4.41
N ALA A 33 7.31 -23.36 -3.09
CA ALA A 33 5.97 -23.21 -2.52
C ALA A 33 5.24 -21.90 -2.91
N ARG A 34 5.95 -20.91 -3.46
CA ARG A 34 5.34 -19.69 -4.04
C ARG A 34 4.40 -19.99 -5.21
N TYR A 35 4.65 -21.11 -5.93
CA TYR A 35 4.09 -21.37 -7.25
C TYR A 35 3.15 -22.57 -7.32
N ILE A 36 3.07 -23.37 -6.26
CA ILE A 36 2.35 -24.65 -6.31
C ILE A 36 0.88 -24.57 -5.90
N GLY A 37 0.46 -23.56 -5.13
CA GLY A 37 -0.89 -23.43 -4.58
C GLY A 37 -1.32 -24.64 -3.72
N GLY A 38 -2.61 -24.74 -3.41
CA GLY A 38 -3.15 -25.85 -2.61
C GLY A 38 -3.26 -25.53 -1.12
N GLU A 39 -3.06 -24.27 -0.74
CA GLU A 39 -3.08 -23.78 0.63
C GLU A 39 -4.44 -24.02 1.32
N VAL A 40 -4.42 -24.06 2.64
CA VAL A 40 -5.63 -24.11 3.45
C VAL A 40 -6.53 -22.89 3.17
N ASN A 41 -7.81 -23.14 3.01
CA ASN A 41 -8.84 -22.15 2.63
C ASN A 41 -8.72 -21.61 1.18
N MET A 42 -7.80 -22.10 0.37
CA MET A 42 -7.77 -21.76 -1.06
C MET A 42 -9.08 -22.23 -1.73
N VAL A 43 -9.72 -21.33 -2.48
CA VAL A 43 -10.94 -21.66 -3.22
C VAL A 43 -10.61 -22.48 -4.47
N LYS A 44 -11.38 -23.52 -4.71
CA LYS A 44 -11.27 -24.37 -5.92
C LYS A 44 -12.62 -24.42 -6.62
N LYS A 45 -12.65 -23.97 -7.87
CA LYS A 45 -13.80 -24.09 -8.76
C LYS A 45 -13.38 -24.80 -10.06
N ASP A 46 -14.34 -25.31 -10.77
CA ASP A 46 -14.15 -25.83 -12.12
C ASP A 46 -14.20 -24.64 -13.11
N PRO A 47 -13.08 -24.30 -13.78
CA PRO A 47 -13.05 -23.17 -14.72
C PRO A 47 -14.09 -23.25 -15.84
N SER A 48 -14.49 -24.48 -16.21
CA SER A 48 -15.49 -24.70 -17.26
C SER A 48 -16.94 -24.38 -16.83
N LYS A 49 -17.17 -24.17 -15.53
CA LYS A 49 -18.51 -23.93 -14.95
C LYS A 49 -18.75 -22.50 -14.51
N VAL A 50 -17.76 -21.63 -14.65
CA VAL A 50 -17.89 -20.21 -14.31
C VAL A 50 -18.04 -19.37 -15.58
N ALA A 51 -18.74 -18.25 -15.46
CA ALA A 51 -18.93 -17.34 -16.57
C ALA A 51 -17.75 -16.37 -16.75
N VAL A 52 -17.05 -16.07 -15.64
CA VAL A 52 -15.94 -15.11 -15.61
C VAL A 52 -14.78 -15.67 -14.79
N ARG A 53 -13.58 -15.57 -15.34
CA ARG A 53 -12.32 -15.85 -14.67
C ARG A 53 -11.58 -14.54 -14.41
N PHE A 54 -11.22 -14.30 -13.17
CA PHE A 54 -10.52 -13.08 -12.74
C PHE A 54 -9.16 -13.44 -12.13
N ALA A 55 -8.07 -13.01 -12.76
CA ALA A 55 -6.72 -13.13 -12.22
C ALA A 55 -6.43 -11.90 -11.35
N MET A 56 -6.28 -12.10 -10.03
CA MET A 56 -5.95 -11.03 -9.07
C MET A 56 -4.44 -11.03 -8.82
N CYS A 57 -3.75 -10.03 -9.36
CA CYS A 57 -2.30 -9.94 -9.32
C CYS A 57 -1.80 -8.96 -8.27
N PHE A 58 -0.82 -9.40 -7.48
CA PHE A 58 0.08 -8.54 -6.74
C PHE A 58 1.43 -8.53 -7.45
N PRO A 59 1.92 -7.36 -7.93
CA PRO A 59 3.12 -7.29 -8.76
C PRO A 59 4.41 -7.31 -7.91
N ASP A 60 4.52 -8.27 -7.01
CA ASP A 60 5.68 -8.61 -6.19
C ASP A 60 5.59 -10.09 -5.80
N VAL A 61 6.51 -10.57 -4.98
CA VAL A 61 6.55 -11.98 -4.57
C VAL A 61 5.37 -12.40 -3.71
N TYR A 62 5.13 -13.71 -3.69
CA TYR A 62 4.08 -14.37 -2.93
C TYR A 62 3.98 -13.90 -1.47
N GLU A 63 5.10 -13.81 -0.73
CA GLU A 63 5.12 -13.47 0.70
C GLU A 63 4.61 -12.07 0.99
N ILE A 64 4.85 -11.14 0.06
CA ILE A 64 4.33 -9.77 0.15
C ILE A 64 2.84 -9.75 -0.23
N GLY A 65 2.49 -10.37 -1.36
CA GLY A 65 1.12 -10.39 -1.85
C GLY A 65 0.15 -11.13 -0.93
N MET A 66 0.56 -12.25 -0.33
CA MET A 66 -0.24 -12.98 0.67
C MET A 66 -0.51 -12.19 1.94
N SER A 67 0.34 -11.19 2.24
CA SER A 67 0.16 -10.28 3.38
C SER A 67 -0.81 -9.15 3.10
N HIS A 68 -1.24 -8.96 1.83
CA HIS A 68 -2.02 -7.80 1.42
C HIS A 68 -3.52 -8.02 1.64
N LEU A 69 -4.10 -7.31 2.63
CA LEU A 69 -5.50 -7.46 3.02
C LEU A 69 -6.48 -7.14 1.88
N GLY A 70 -6.22 -6.12 1.05
CA GLY A 70 -7.09 -5.76 -0.06
C GLY A 70 -7.30 -6.89 -1.07
N ILE A 71 -6.24 -7.65 -1.39
CA ILE A 71 -6.37 -8.86 -2.23
C ILE A 71 -7.21 -9.92 -1.54
N GLN A 72 -7.00 -10.15 -0.23
CA GLN A 72 -7.78 -11.14 0.51
C GLN A 72 -9.27 -10.80 0.52
N ILE A 73 -9.63 -9.51 0.68
CA ILE A 73 -11.01 -9.04 0.62
C ILE A 73 -11.62 -9.30 -0.76
N LEU A 74 -10.95 -8.88 -1.84
CA LEU A 74 -11.47 -9.02 -3.20
C LEU A 74 -11.51 -10.49 -3.64
N TYR A 75 -10.50 -11.28 -3.28
CA TYR A 75 -10.48 -12.72 -3.54
C TYR A 75 -11.67 -13.44 -2.90
N ASP A 76 -11.95 -13.16 -1.61
CA ASP A 76 -13.11 -13.71 -0.91
C ASP A 76 -14.42 -13.24 -1.55
N MET A 77 -14.55 -11.92 -1.79
CA MET A 77 -15.74 -11.31 -2.40
C MET A 77 -16.09 -11.94 -3.75
N PHE A 78 -15.14 -12.00 -4.66
CA PHE A 78 -15.38 -12.58 -6.00
C PHE A 78 -15.73 -14.07 -5.93
N ASN A 79 -15.04 -14.80 -5.07
CA ASN A 79 -15.25 -16.24 -4.96
C ASN A 79 -16.55 -16.64 -4.22
N ARG A 80 -17.25 -15.71 -3.57
CA ARG A 80 -18.60 -15.95 -3.05
C ARG A 80 -19.65 -16.04 -4.17
N ARG A 81 -19.35 -15.52 -5.37
CA ARG A 81 -20.21 -15.70 -6.55
C ARG A 81 -19.94 -17.04 -7.19
N ASP A 82 -20.99 -17.82 -7.51
CA ASP A 82 -20.86 -19.12 -8.17
C ASP A 82 -20.39 -19.01 -9.61
N ASP A 83 -20.68 -17.89 -10.27
CA ASP A 83 -20.38 -17.63 -11.67
C ASP A 83 -19.04 -16.95 -11.93
N VAL A 84 -18.26 -16.65 -10.86
CA VAL A 84 -16.94 -16.02 -10.94
C VAL A 84 -15.91 -16.91 -10.28
N TYR A 85 -14.75 -17.08 -10.91
CA TYR A 85 -13.59 -17.69 -10.30
C TYR A 85 -12.44 -16.70 -10.24
N CYS A 86 -12.11 -16.24 -9.04
CA CYS A 86 -10.97 -15.36 -8.78
C CYS A 86 -9.78 -16.21 -8.34
N GLU A 87 -8.65 -16.01 -9.00
CA GLU A 87 -7.41 -16.75 -8.79
C GLU A 87 -6.24 -15.77 -8.58
N ARG A 88 -5.27 -16.15 -7.73
CA ARG A 88 -4.16 -15.28 -7.35
C ARG A 88 -2.98 -15.41 -8.31
N VAL A 89 -2.28 -14.30 -8.51
CA VAL A 89 -1.08 -14.22 -9.34
C VAL A 89 -0.03 -13.36 -8.64
N TYR A 90 1.24 -13.76 -8.74
CA TYR A 90 2.38 -13.03 -8.19
C TYR A 90 3.48 -12.91 -9.25
N SER A 91 4.32 -11.87 -9.14
CA SER A 91 5.51 -11.76 -9.99
C SER A 91 6.47 -12.92 -9.69
N PRO A 92 6.97 -13.61 -10.71
CA PRO A 92 8.00 -14.63 -10.53
C PRO A 92 9.30 -14.03 -10.05
N TRP A 93 9.95 -14.68 -9.07
CA TRP A 93 11.24 -14.22 -8.57
C TRP A 93 12.35 -14.35 -9.63
N MET A 94 13.46 -13.66 -9.38
CA MET A 94 14.59 -13.54 -10.30
C MET A 94 15.25 -14.86 -10.70
N ASP A 95 15.05 -15.95 -9.97
CA ASP A 95 15.54 -17.28 -10.32
C ASP A 95 14.60 -18.06 -11.25
N LEU A 96 13.30 -17.76 -11.23
CA LEU A 96 12.30 -18.40 -12.10
C LEU A 96 12.10 -17.63 -13.41
N ASP A 97 12.17 -16.29 -13.42
CA ASP A 97 11.94 -15.45 -14.60
C ASP A 97 12.77 -15.91 -15.83
N PRO A 98 14.10 -16.09 -15.74
CA PRO A 98 14.90 -16.53 -16.88
C PRO A 98 14.48 -17.92 -17.40
N ILE A 99 14.11 -18.83 -16.51
CA ILE A 99 13.66 -20.17 -16.87
C ILE A 99 12.34 -20.11 -17.66
N MET A 100 11.40 -19.28 -17.19
CA MET A 100 10.11 -19.07 -17.86
C MET A 100 10.31 -18.50 -19.26
N ARG A 101 11.19 -17.53 -19.43
CA ARG A 101 11.53 -16.92 -20.74
C ARG A 101 12.17 -17.92 -21.68
N GLU A 102 13.20 -18.64 -21.23
CA GLU A 102 13.94 -19.62 -22.02
C GLU A 102 13.03 -20.78 -22.49
N GLN A 103 12.20 -21.29 -21.57
CA GLN A 103 11.32 -22.44 -21.85
C GLN A 103 9.95 -22.02 -22.36
N LYS A 104 9.68 -20.71 -22.52
CA LYS A 104 8.40 -20.14 -22.96
C LYS A 104 7.20 -20.59 -22.11
N ILE A 105 7.42 -20.72 -20.79
CA ILE A 105 6.36 -21.03 -19.83
C ILE A 105 5.59 -19.74 -19.56
N PRO A 106 4.29 -19.67 -19.88
CA PRO A 106 3.49 -18.48 -19.58
C PRO A 106 3.26 -18.34 -18.06
N LEU A 107 3.11 -17.11 -17.59
CA LEU A 107 2.68 -16.85 -16.21
C LEU A 107 1.29 -17.44 -15.99
N PHE A 108 1.09 -18.01 -14.81
CA PHE A 108 -0.08 -18.81 -14.47
C PHE A 108 -0.66 -18.42 -13.10
N ALA A 109 -1.94 -18.70 -12.92
CA ALA A 109 -2.63 -18.53 -11.66
C ALA A 109 -2.26 -19.62 -10.66
N VAL A 110 -2.19 -19.27 -9.38
CA VAL A 110 -1.78 -20.20 -8.31
C VAL A 110 -2.84 -21.29 -8.09
N GLU A 111 -4.12 -21.01 -8.25
CA GLU A 111 -5.23 -21.93 -7.98
C GLU A 111 -5.36 -23.02 -9.06
N SER A 112 -5.57 -22.64 -10.30
CA SER A 112 -5.78 -23.60 -11.41
C SER A 112 -4.49 -24.07 -12.05
N GLN A 113 -3.43 -23.25 -12.01
CA GLN A 113 -2.19 -23.41 -12.78
C GLN A 113 -2.37 -23.13 -14.28
N ASP A 114 -3.46 -22.48 -14.64
CA ASP A 114 -3.73 -22.10 -16.03
C ASP A 114 -3.01 -20.79 -16.39
N PRO A 115 -2.59 -20.62 -17.65
CA PRO A 115 -2.02 -19.36 -18.16
C PRO A 115 -2.96 -18.17 -17.98
N ILE A 116 -2.41 -17.03 -17.57
CA ILE A 116 -3.19 -15.81 -17.33
C ILE A 116 -3.87 -15.30 -18.59
N LYS A 117 -3.28 -15.52 -19.76
CA LYS A 117 -3.88 -15.16 -21.05
C LYS A 117 -5.28 -15.77 -21.26
N ASN A 118 -5.61 -16.86 -20.58
CA ASN A 118 -6.90 -17.55 -20.70
C ASN A 118 -8.00 -16.98 -19.79
N PHE A 119 -7.73 -15.88 -19.09
CA PHE A 119 -8.67 -15.25 -18.17
C PHE A 119 -9.45 -14.10 -18.87
N ASP A 120 -10.58 -13.74 -18.32
CA ASP A 120 -11.36 -12.59 -18.81
C ASP A 120 -10.77 -11.25 -18.30
N PHE A 121 -10.23 -11.27 -17.07
CA PHE A 121 -9.64 -10.11 -16.42
C PHE A 121 -8.29 -10.44 -15.79
N LEU A 122 -7.38 -9.46 -15.88
CA LEU A 122 -6.17 -9.38 -15.07
C LEU A 122 -6.23 -8.09 -14.23
N GLY A 123 -6.59 -8.22 -12.95
CA GLY A 123 -6.60 -7.10 -12.01
C GLY A 123 -5.28 -7.00 -11.27
N ILE A 124 -4.60 -5.87 -11.38
CA ILE A 124 -3.30 -5.62 -10.75
C ILE A 124 -3.47 -4.58 -9.65
N THR A 125 -3.10 -4.93 -8.41
CA THR A 125 -3.10 -3.98 -7.31
C THR A 125 -1.77 -3.25 -7.23
N ILE A 126 -1.81 -1.91 -7.34
CA ILE A 126 -0.62 -1.06 -7.45
C ILE A 126 -0.44 -0.32 -6.14
N GLN A 127 0.42 -0.86 -5.27
CA GLN A 127 0.60 -0.36 -3.90
C GLN A 127 1.78 0.60 -3.75
N TYR A 128 2.76 0.51 -4.64
CA TYR A 128 3.99 1.28 -4.61
C TYR A 128 4.54 1.49 -6.03
N GLU A 129 5.00 2.68 -6.34
CA GLU A 129 5.43 3.06 -7.69
C GLU A 129 6.66 2.26 -8.16
N MET A 130 7.53 1.84 -7.23
CA MET A 130 8.71 1.04 -7.56
C MET A 130 8.40 -0.39 -8.03
N CYS A 131 7.13 -0.78 -8.11
CA CYS A 131 6.67 -2.04 -8.70
C CYS A 131 6.24 -1.91 -10.17
N TYR A 132 6.39 -0.75 -10.81
CA TYR A 132 5.90 -0.54 -12.18
C TYR A 132 6.59 -1.46 -13.21
N THR A 133 7.88 -1.71 -13.07
CA THR A 133 8.60 -2.67 -13.92
C THR A 133 8.15 -4.11 -13.72
N ASN A 134 7.73 -4.48 -12.50
CA ASN A 134 7.14 -5.80 -12.22
C ASN A 134 5.80 -5.98 -12.93
N ILE A 135 5.03 -4.89 -13.13
CA ILE A 135 3.78 -4.96 -13.92
C ILE A 135 4.08 -5.35 -15.36
N LEU A 136 5.13 -4.78 -15.97
CA LEU A 136 5.55 -5.14 -17.32
C LEU A 136 6.04 -6.59 -17.39
N GLN A 137 6.76 -7.07 -16.37
CA GLN A 137 7.14 -8.48 -16.24
C GLN A 137 5.90 -9.40 -16.23
N VAL A 138 4.89 -9.05 -15.44
CA VAL A 138 3.64 -9.82 -15.37
C VAL A 138 2.95 -9.87 -16.73
N LEU A 139 2.82 -8.74 -17.42
CA LEU A 139 2.20 -8.69 -18.76
C LEU A 139 2.97 -9.52 -19.78
N GLU A 140 4.29 -9.33 -19.87
CA GLU A 140 5.13 -10.03 -20.85
C GLU A 140 5.15 -11.54 -20.61
N LEU A 141 5.37 -11.99 -19.35
CA LEU A 141 5.34 -13.41 -19.02
C LEU A 141 3.94 -14.03 -19.17
N SER A 142 2.88 -13.25 -19.04
CA SER A 142 1.52 -13.68 -19.35
C SER A 142 1.24 -13.76 -20.85
N GLN A 143 2.19 -13.34 -21.71
CA GLN A 143 2.00 -13.23 -23.16
C GLN A 143 0.86 -12.30 -23.55
N ILE A 144 0.66 -11.24 -22.76
CA ILE A 144 -0.29 -10.14 -23.00
C ILE A 144 0.52 -8.96 -23.54
N PRO A 145 0.09 -8.29 -24.64
CA PRO A 145 0.76 -7.11 -25.13
C PRO A 145 0.92 -6.05 -24.03
N LEU A 146 2.11 -5.42 -23.95
CA LEU A 146 2.40 -4.40 -22.92
C LEU A 146 1.43 -3.23 -23.07
N HIS A 147 1.30 -2.68 -24.28
CA HIS A 147 0.41 -1.57 -24.55
C HIS A 147 -1.04 -2.04 -24.71
N ALA A 148 -1.97 -1.28 -24.12
CA ALA A 148 -3.40 -1.58 -24.21
C ALA A 148 -3.94 -1.49 -25.65
N GLU A 149 -3.37 -0.60 -26.47
CA GLU A 149 -3.74 -0.42 -27.89
C GLU A 149 -3.41 -1.62 -28.78
N ASP A 150 -2.45 -2.45 -28.38
CA ASP A 150 -2.05 -3.64 -29.14
C ASP A 150 -2.87 -4.89 -28.76
N ARG A 151 -3.78 -4.79 -27.76
CA ARG A 151 -4.59 -5.91 -27.28
C ARG A 151 -5.79 -6.18 -28.17
N THR A 152 -6.12 -7.45 -28.28
CA THR A 152 -7.23 -7.96 -29.09
C THR A 152 -8.36 -8.51 -28.21
N GLU A 153 -9.42 -9.03 -28.84
CA GLU A 153 -10.53 -9.71 -28.16
C GLU A 153 -10.11 -10.99 -27.41
N GLU A 154 -8.93 -11.55 -27.76
CA GLU A 154 -8.40 -12.75 -27.12
C GLU A 154 -7.59 -12.47 -25.85
N ASP A 155 -7.29 -11.20 -25.59
CA ASP A 155 -6.51 -10.79 -24.44
C ASP A 155 -7.42 -10.41 -23.26
N PRO A 156 -7.04 -10.70 -22.00
CA PRO A 156 -7.82 -10.27 -20.85
C PRO A 156 -7.91 -8.73 -20.77
N ILE A 157 -8.94 -8.23 -20.13
CA ILE A 157 -9.02 -6.83 -19.73
C ILE A 157 -8.07 -6.59 -18.56
N VAL A 158 -7.11 -5.69 -18.73
CA VAL A 158 -6.12 -5.36 -17.68
C VAL A 158 -6.61 -4.17 -16.87
N ILE A 159 -6.82 -4.41 -15.57
CA ILE A 159 -7.39 -3.43 -14.63
C ILE A 159 -6.33 -3.04 -13.59
N GLY A 160 -6.10 -1.74 -13.41
CA GLY A 160 -5.30 -1.20 -12.32
C GLY A 160 -6.15 -0.78 -11.13
N GLY A 161 -5.74 -1.13 -9.90
CA GLY A 161 -6.36 -0.70 -8.66
C GLY A 161 -5.32 -0.39 -7.58
N GLY A 162 -5.74 0.19 -6.45
CA GLY A 162 -4.85 0.50 -5.33
C GLY A 162 -4.42 1.98 -5.24
N PRO A 163 -3.58 2.33 -4.25
CA PRO A 163 -3.28 3.74 -3.95
C PRO A 163 -2.52 4.49 -5.06
N CYS A 164 -1.70 3.80 -5.86
CA CYS A 164 -0.98 4.46 -6.95
C CYS A 164 -1.90 4.89 -8.11
N THR A 165 -3.14 4.38 -8.18
CA THR A 165 -4.11 4.83 -9.18
C THR A 165 -4.58 6.27 -8.98
N TYR A 166 -4.25 6.91 -7.86
CA TYR A 166 -4.45 8.35 -7.70
C TYR A 166 -3.48 9.21 -8.53
N ASN A 167 -2.50 8.61 -9.19
CA ASN A 167 -1.82 9.14 -10.37
C ASN A 167 -1.51 7.98 -11.32
N PRO A 168 -2.44 7.58 -12.20
CA PRO A 168 -2.25 6.45 -13.08
C PRO A 168 -1.42 6.77 -14.33
N GLU A 169 -1.19 8.06 -14.63
CA GLU A 169 -0.64 8.52 -15.90
C GLU A 169 0.74 7.93 -16.26
N PRO A 170 1.70 7.73 -15.30
CA PRO A 170 2.98 7.10 -15.64
C PRO A 170 2.89 5.68 -16.21
N ILE A 171 1.77 4.99 -15.98
CA ILE A 171 1.54 3.61 -16.44
C ILE A 171 0.25 3.48 -17.27
N ALA A 172 -0.39 4.59 -17.62
CA ALA A 172 -1.65 4.61 -18.35
C ALA A 172 -1.64 3.81 -19.64
N PRO A 173 -0.59 3.83 -20.50
CA PRO A 173 -0.56 3.05 -21.74
C PRO A 173 -0.61 1.53 -21.55
N PHE A 174 -0.26 1.02 -20.37
CA PHE A 174 -0.19 -0.42 -20.08
C PHE A 174 -1.49 -1.01 -19.55
N PHE A 175 -2.52 -0.20 -19.30
CA PHE A 175 -3.79 -0.62 -18.72
C PHE A 175 -4.98 -0.28 -19.62
N ASP A 176 -5.96 -1.18 -19.66
CA ASP A 176 -7.23 -0.92 -20.34
C ASP A 176 -8.10 0.03 -19.53
N LEU A 177 -8.11 -0.15 -18.22
CA LEU A 177 -8.82 0.73 -17.30
C LEU A 177 -8.22 0.71 -15.90
N PHE A 178 -8.50 1.78 -15.15
CA PHE A 178 -8.21 1.87 -13.72
C PHE A 178 -9.50 2.04 -12.93
N TYR A 179 -9.49 1.52 -11.72
CA TYR A 179 -10.55 1.72 -10.75
C TYR A 179 -10.07 2.61 -9.59
N MET A 180 -10.80 3.68 -9.32
CA MET A 180 -10.51 4.67 -8.29
C MET A 180 -11.37 4.43 -7.06
N GLY A 181 -10.76 3.97 -5.97
CA GLY A 181 -11.44 3.80 -4.69
C GLY A 181 -11.40 2.39 -4.11
N GLU A 182 -12.44 2.04 -3.37
CA GLU A 182 -12.53 0.76 -2.64
C GLU A 182 -13.26 -0.27 -3.50
N GLY A 183 -12.58 -1.38 -3.80
CA GLY A 183 -13.01 -2.36 -4.80
C GLY A 183 -14.34 -3.05 -4.52
N GLU A 184 -14.77 -3.07 -3.26
CA GLU A 184 -16.03 -3.70 -2.85
C GLU A 184 -17.27 -3.03 -3.46
N VAL A 185 -17.17 -1.80 -3.96
CA VAL A 185 -18.33 -1.03 -4.41
C VAL A 185 -18.74 -1.38 -5.84
N VAL A 186 -17.80 -1.55 -6.77
CA VAL A 186 -18.08 -1.48 -8.21
C VAL A 186 -17.88 -2.79 -8.95
N TYR A 187 -17.00 -3.67 -8.47
CA TYR A 187 -16.61 -4.84 -9.28
C TYR A 187 -17.75 -5.79 -9.63
N TYR A 188 -18.79 -5.91 -8.81
CA TYR A 188 -19.93 -6.76 -9.17
C TYR A 188 -20.72 -6.20 -10.36
N ASP A 189 -20.96 -4.88 -10.38
CA ASP A 189 -21.60 -4.22 -11.53
C ASP A 189 -20.73 -4.35 -12.79
N LEU A 190 -19.43 -4.11 -12.68
CA LEU A 190 -18.49 -4.26 -13.79
C LEU A 190 -18.49 -5.68 -14.38
N ILE A 191 -18.46 -6.71 -13.54
CA ILE A 191 -18.47 -8.12 -13.94
C ILE A 191 -19.82 -8.48 -14.60
N ASP A 192 -20.94 -8.03 -14.05
CA ASP A 192 -22.26 -8.35 -14.60
C ASP A 192 -22.44 -7.73 -15.98
N ARG A 193 -22.02 -6.48 -16.18
CA ARG A 193 -22.03 -5.82 -17.50
C ARG A 193 -21.09 -6.49 -18.50
N TYR A 194 -19.91 -6.94 -18.05
CA TYR A 194 -19.03 -7.72 -18.92
C TYR A 194 -19.69 -8.99 -19.41
N LYS A 195 -20.36 -9.72 -18.53
CA LYS A 195 -21.10 -10.94 -18.88
C LYS A 195 -22.22 -10.67 -19.90
N GLU A 196 -22.95 -9.57 -19.75
CA GLU A 196 -24.00 -9.18 -20.68
C GLU A 196 -23.44 -8.92 -22.08
N ILE A 197 -22.33 -8.19 -22.17
CA ILE A 197 -21.65 -7.89 -23.44
C ILE A 197 -21.10 -9.17 -24.06
N LYS A 198 -20.39 -9.98 -23.29
CA LYS A 198 -19.84 -11.25 -23.75
C LYS A 198 -20.92 -12.22 -24.26
N ALA A 199 -22.06 -12.31 -23.56
CA ALA A 199 -23.17 -13.20 -23.94
C ALA A 199 -23.81 -12.84 -25.28
N ARG A 200 -23.77 -11.58 -25.68
CA ARG A 200 -24.29 -11.12 -27.00
C ARG A 200 -23.20 -11.01 -28.07
N GLY A 201 -21.95 -11.43 -27.77
CA GLY A 201 -20.83 -11.34 -28.72
C GLY A 201 -20.37 -9.90 -28.98
N GLY A 202 -20.53 -9.01 -28.01
CA GLY A 202 -20.04 -7.63 -28.09
C GLY A 202 -18.51 -7.56 -27.99
N SER A 203 -17.95 -6.41 -28.41
CA SER A 203 -16.51 -6.21 -28.52
C SER A 203 -15.87 -5.68 -27.23
N ARG A 204 -14.52 -5.78 -27.14
CA ARG A 204 -13.69 -5.15 -26.11
C ARG A 204 -13.95 -3.64 -26.03
N GLN A 205 -14.01 -2.96 -27.19
CA GLN A 205 -14.29 -1.53 -27.25
C GLN A 205 -15.67 -1.19 -26.63
N GLU A 206 -16.71 -1.97 -26.96
CA GLU A 206 -18.04 -1.80 -26.39
C GLU A 206 -18.06 -1.99 -24.87
N PHE A 207 -17.27 -2.95 -24.37
CA PHE A 207 -17.09 -3.12 -22.93
C PHE A 207 -16.41 -1.91 -22.27
N LEU A 208 -15.33 -1.39 -22.86
CA LEU A 208 -14.63 -0.22 -22.32
C LEU A 208 -15.50 1.04 -22.31
N GLU A 209 -16.31 1.26 -23.36
CA GLU A 209 -17.27 2.36 -23.44
C GLU A 209 -18.37 2.26 -22.36
N MET A 210 -18.82 1.06 -22.09
CA MET A 210 -19.77 0.81 -21.00
C MET A 210 -19.09 0.97 -19.64
N ALA A 211 -17.88 0.45 -19.46
CA ALA A 211 -17.13 0.55 -18.22
C ALA A 211 -16.83 2.02 -17.86
N ALA A 212 -16.49 2.86 -18.83
CA ALA A 212 -16.23 4.28 -18.63
C ALA A 212 -17.42 5.04 -18.02
N GLN A 213 -18.66 4.54 -18.16
CA GLN A 213 -19.86 5.13 -17.55
C GLN A 213 -20.05 4.73 -16.09
N ILE A 214 -19.29 3.76 -15.59
CA ILE A 214 -19.35 3.35 -14.20
C ILE A 214 -18.51 4.33 -13.37
N SER A 215 -19.10 4.90 -12.32
CA SER A 215 -18.40 5.84 -11.46
C SER A 215 -17.14 5.20 -10.83
N GLY A 216 -16.01 5.89 -10.91
CA GLY A 216 -14.71 5.41 -10.44
C GLY A 216 -13.87 4.68 -11.47
N ILE A 217 -14.39 4.43 -12.67
CA ILE A 217 -13.62 3.84 -13.77
C ILE A 217 -12.97 4.94 -14.61
N TYR A 218 -11.69 4.77 -14.89
CA TYR A 218 -10.88 5.57 -15.80
C TYR A 218 -10.35 4.68 -16.93
N VAL A 219 -10.70 5.00 -18.18
CA VAL A 219 -10.19 4.33 -19.38
C VAL A 219 -9.19 5.26 -20.07
N PRO A 220 -7.88 5.05 -19.96
CA PRO A 220 -6.85 6.00 -20.44
C PRO A 220 -6.95 6.33 -21.93
N ALA A 221 -7.34 5.35 -22.75
CA ALA A 221 -7.51 5.52 -24.20
C ALA A 221 -8.61 6.54 -24.57
N PHE A 222 -9.50 6.88 -23.64
CA PHE A 222 -10.61 7.80 -23.87
C PHE A 222 -10.31 9.25 -23.47
N TYR A 223 -9.01 9.59 -23.27
CA TYR A 223 -8.58 10.93 -22.90
C TYR A 223 -7.34 11.37 -23.68
N ASP A 224 -7.44 12.54 -24.27
CA ASP A 224 -6.32 13.24 -24.88
C ASP A 224 -5.63 14.15 -23.86
N VAL A 225 -4.31 14.12 -23.83
CA VAL A 225 -3.49 14.98 -22.97
C VAL A 225 -2.73 15.95 -23.86
N SER A 226 -2.99 17.25 -23.71
CA SER A 226 -2.22 18.32 -24.38
C SER A 226 -1.21 18.94 -23.42
N TYR A 227 -0.09 19.41 -23.99
CA TYR A 227 1.01 19.99 -23.25
C TYR A 227 1.32 21.40 -23.77
N LYS A 228 1.71 22.28 -22.85
CA LYS A 228 2.23 23.61 -23.17
C LYS A 228 3.67 23.52 -23.67
N GLU A 229 4.20 24.63 -24.19
CA GLU A 229 5.60 24.73 -24.66
C GLU A 229 6.62 24.43 -23.55
N ASP A 230 6.30 24.72 -22.28
CA ASP A 230 7.15 24.45 -21.12
C ASP A 230 7.08 23.00 -20.63
N GLY A 231 6.32 22.15 -21.31
CA GLY A 231 6.16 20.73 -21.00
C GLY A 231 5.10 20.43 -19.94
N THR A 232 4.50 21.44 -19.29
CA THR A 232 3.39 21.24 -18.34
C THR A 232 2.11 20.85 -19.08
N ILE A 233 1.20 20.15 -18.37
CA ILE A 233 -0.10 19.78 -18.94
C ILE A 233 -0.93 21.04 -19.17
N GLU A 234 -1.47 21.20 -20.39
CA GLU A 234 -2.43 22.23 -20.72
C GLU A 234 -3.84 21.78 -20.38
N ALA A 235 -4.22 20.59 -20.85
CA ALA A 235 -5.52 19.99 -20.58
C ALA A 235 -5.48 18.47 -20.68
N MET A 236 -6.44 17.83 -20.03
CA MET A 236 -6.78 16.42 -20.17
C MET A 236 -8.28 16.34 -20.47
N ILE A 237 -8.62 15.94 -21.68
CA ILE A 237 -9.97 16.07 -22.23
C ILE A 237 -10.48 14.70 -22.70
N PRO A 238 -11.70 14.29 -22.30
CA PRO A 238 -12.33 13.09 -22.87
C PRO A 238 -12.49 13.20 -24.40
N ASN A 239 -12.02 12.20 -25.11
CA ASN A 239 -12.18 12.04 -26.56
C ASN A 239 -13.29 11.04 -26.92
N ASN A 240 -13.93 10.42 -25.92
CA ASN A 240 -15.04 9.49 -26.06
C ASN A 240 -16.27 10.02 -25.31
N PRO A 241 -17.48 10.01 -25.87
CA PRO A 241 -18.68 10.56 -25.24
C PRO A 241 -19.13 9.83 -23.98
N HIS A 242 -18.64 8.62 -23.75
CA HIS A 242 -18.93 7.81 -22.57
C HIS A 242 -17.96 8.08 -21.40
N ALA A 243 -16.84 8.75 -21.65
CA ALA A 243 -15.86 9.07 -20.63
C ALA A 243 -16.27 10.36 -19.86
N PRO A 244 -16.25 10.34 -18.51
CA PRO A 244 -16.59 11.52 -17.71
C PRO A 244 -15.43 12.54 -17.70
N GLN A 245 -15.74 13.83 -17.58
CA GLN A 245 -14.73 14.87 -17.38
C GLN A 245 -13.94 14.69 -16.08
N THR A 246 -14.56 14.10 -15.06
CA THR A 246 -13.95 13.85 -13.75
C THR A 246 -14.30 12.45 -13.28
N VAL A 247 -13.29 11.70 -12.89
CA VAL A 247 -13.46 10.36 -12.33
C VAL A 247 -13.53 10.45 -10.79
N SER A 248 -14.69 10.09 -10.23
CA SER A 248 -14.93 10.19 -8.78
C SER A 248 -14.65 8.88 -8.07
N LYS A 249 -13.80 8.91 -7.06
CA LYS A 249 -13.52 7.71 -6.26
C LYS A 249 -14.78 7.14 -5.61
N GLN A 250 -14.80 5.84 -5.42
CA GLN A 250 -15.88 5.11 -4.76
C GLN A 250 -15.46 4.64 -3.37
N LEU A 251 -16.38 4.62 -2.43
CA LEU A 251 -16.13 4.32 -1.02
C LEU A 251 -17.20 3.41 -0.44
N VAL A 252 -16.76 2.47 0.39
CA VAL A 252 -17.63 1.75 1.34
C VAL A 252 -17.93 2.69 2.51
N MET A 253 -19.19 3.02 2.74
CA MET A 253 -19.58 3.91 3.83
C MET A 253 -19.85 3.16 5.12
N ASP A 254 -20.46 1.98 5.07
CA ASP A 254 -20.65 1.10 6.23
C ASP A 254 -19.59 0.00 6.24
N MET A 255 -18.60 0.15 7.11
CA MET A 255 -17.51 -0.83 7.29
C MET A 255 -17.98 -2.13 7.95
N SER A 256 -19.14 -2.14 8.60
CA SER A 256 -19.67 -3.32 9.30
C SER A 256 -20.54 -4.19 8.40
N ASP A 257 -21.12 -3.60 7.35
CA ASP A 257 -21.93 -4.29 6.35
C ASP A 257 -21.20 -4.29 4.99
N THR A 258 -19.97 -4.82 4.97
CA THR A 258 -19.19 -4.96 3.74
C THR A 258 -18.41 -6.26 3.74
N TRP A 259 -17.88 -6.61 2.55
CA TRP A 259 -17.09 -7.83 2.35
C TRP A 259 -15.86 -7.85 3.25
N TYR A 260 -15.66 -8.99 3.91
CA TYR A 260 -14.44 -9.25 4.67
C TYR A 260 -14.16 -10.76 4.68
N PRO A 261 -12.90 -11.23 4.55
CA PRO A 261 -12.58 -12.64 4.49
C PRO A 261 -12.77 -13.29 5.86
N GLU A 262 -13.68 -14.25 5.95
CA GLU A 262 -13.90 -15.04 7.16
C GLU A 262 -12.96 -16.25 7.24
N LYS A 263 -12.49 -16.70 6.09
CA LYS A 263 -11.59 -17.85 5.92
C LYS A 263 -10.42 -17.44 5.01
N PRO A 264 -9.55 -16.53 5.47
CA PRO A 264 -8.41 -16.12 4.65
C PRO A 264 -7.53 -17.32 4.32
N VAL A 265 -6.91 -17.28 3.14
CA VAL A 265 -5.97 -18.32 2.70
C VAL A 265 -4.75 -18.31 3.61
N VAL A 266 -4.36 -19.49 4.10
CA VAL A 266 -3.19 -19.64 4.98
C VAL A 266 -1.96 -19.94 4.13
N PRO A 267 -0.95 -19.07 4.11
CA PRO A 267 0.22 -19.24 3.26
C PRO A 267 1.06 -20.47 3.66
N TYR A 268 1.67 -21.13 2.67
CA TYR A 268 2.63 -22.22 2.93
C TYR A 268 4.02 -21.72 3.36
N LEU A 269 4.35 -20.47 3.00
CA LEU A 269 5.58 -19.81 3.41
C LEU A 269 5.23 -18.76 4.45
N ARG A 270 6.18 -18.45 5.32
CA ARG A 270 6.01 -17.36 6.26
C ARG A 270 5.85 -16.04 5.50
N ALA A 271 4.63 -15.52 5.46
CA ALA A 271 4.32 -14.23 4.87
C ALA A 271 4.87 -13.09 5.74
N THR A 272 4.99 -11.89 5.17
CA THR A 272 5.45 -10.70 5.91
C THR A 272 4.51 -10.38 7.08
N GLN A 273 3.20 -10.61 6.88
CA GLN A 273 2.18 -10.52 7.94
C GLN A 273 1.47 -11.88 8.09
N ASP A 274 2.13 -12.81 8.76
CA ASP A 274 1.63 -14.18 9.01
C ASP A 274 0.73 -14.20 10.24
N ARG A 275 -0.46 -13.59 10.12
CA ARG A 275 -1.39 -13.36 11.21
C ARG A 275 -2.81 -13.04 10.72
N VAL A 276 -3.79 -13.14 11.60
CA VAL A 276 -5.12 -12.56 11.36
C VAL A 276 -5.02 -11.04 11.42
N VAL A 277 -5.52 -10.37 10.40
CA VAL A 277 -5.60 -8.90 10.36
C VAL A 277 -7.06 -8.48 10.51
N LEU A 278 -7.37 -7.64 11.49
CA LEU A 278 -8.67 -6.98 11.64
C LEU A 278 -8.54 -5.51 11.24
N GLU A 279 -9.16 -5.13 10.15
CA GLU A 279 -9.26 -3.74 9.74
C GLU A 279 -10.33 -3.05 10.58
N ILE A 280 -9.90 -2.24 11.56
CA ILE A 280 -10.80 -1.61 12.53
C ILE A 280 -11.43 -0.33 11.99
N MET A 281 -10.72 0.39 11.10
CA MET A 281 -11.23 1.58 10.44
C MET A 281 -10.45 1.89 9.15
N ARG A 282 -11.07 2.64 8.25
CA ARG A 282 -10.45 3.27 7.06
C ARG A 282 -10.42 4.79 7.21
N GLY A 283 -9.39 5.39 6.62
CA GLY A 283 -9.11 6.83 6.74
C GLY A 283 -8.38 7.22 8.02
N CYS A 284 -8.11 8.51 8.16
CA CYS A 284 -7.39 9.08 9.32
C CYS A 284 -7.99 10.44 9.67
N ILE A 285 -8.22 10.70 10.97
CA ILE A 285 -8.73 12.00 11.44
C ILE A 285 -7.67 13.09 11.40
N ARG A 286 -6.39 12.73 11.28
CA ARG A 286 -5.26 13.65 11.33
C ARG A 286 -5.11 14.39 10.00
N GLY A 287 -4.40 15.50 10.04
CA GLY A 287 -4.22 16.38 8.89
C GLY A 287 -2.76 16.52 8.47
N CYS A 288 -1.94 15.47 8.62
CA CYS A 288 -0.52 15.52 8.22
C CYS A 288 -0.40 15.89 6.74
N ARG A 289 0.30 16.99 6.43
CA ARG A 289 0.32 17.64 5.12
C ARG A 289 1.13 16.90 4.06
N PHE A 290 1.98 15.97 4.48
CA PHE A 290 2.75 15.10 3.60
C PHE A 290 2.03 13.78 3.25
N CYS A 291 0.99 13.41 4.02
CA CYS A 291 0.46 12.06 4.00
C CYS A 291 -0.66 11.88 2.97
N GLN A 292 -0.37 11.23 1.85
CA GLN A 292 -1.37 10.91 0.82
C GLN A 292 -2.51 10.04 1.37
N ALA A 293 -2.19 8.97 2.10
CA ALA A 293 -3.19 8.09 2.69
C ALA A 293 -4.15 8.84 3.62
N GLY A 294 -3.65 9.81 4.41
CA GLY A 294 -4.46 10.68 5.26
C GLY A 294 -5.41 11.58 4.50
N MET A 295 -5.26 11.75 3.19
CA MET A 295 -6.11 12.56 2.31
C MET A 295 -7.04 11.68 1.48
N VAL A 296 -6.50 10.70 0.74
CA VAL A 296 -7.29 9.93 -0.23
C VAL A 296 -8.22 8.91 0.41
N TYR A 297 -7.96 8.47 1.64
CA TYR A 297 -8.85 7.53 2.35
C TYR A 297 -9.91 8.21 3.24
N ARG A 298 -10.04 9.54 3.19
CA ARG A 298 -11.13 10.26 3.86
C ARG A 298 -12.49 9.98 3.22
N PRO A 299 -13.59 10.03 4.01
CA PRO A 299 -13.71 10.26 5.45
C PRO A 299 -13.27 9.06 6.28
N VAL A 300 -13.09 9.24 7.60
CA VAL A 300 -12.87 8.14 8.53
C VAL A 300 -14.17 7.39 8.75
N ARG A 301 -14.10 6.07 8.67
CA ARG A 301 -15.22 5.13 8.88
C ARG A 301 -14.71 3.99 9.75
N GLU A 302 -15.46 3.66 10.80
CA GLU A 302 -15.11 2.64 11.78
C GLU A 302 -15.96 1.38 11.61
N ARG A 303 -15.35 0.22 11.81
CA ARG A 303 -16.07 -1.05 11.91
C ARG A 303 -16.62 -1.22 13.33
N SER A 304 -17.83 -1.77 13.46
CA SER A 304 -18.44 -1.97 14.76
C SER A 304 -17.68 -2.98 15.62
N LEU A 305 -17.74 -2.79 16.94
CA LEU A 305 -17.07 -3.69 17.89
C LEU A 305 -17.61 -5.13 17.77
N GLU A 306 -18.91 -5.29 17.58
CA GLU A 306 -19.53 -6.63 17.48
C GLU A 306 -19.09 -7.37 16.22
N GLU A 307 -18.95 -6.66 15.08
CA GLU A 307 -18.43 -7.26 13.86
C GLU A 307 -16.95 -7.66 14.01
N LEU A 308 -16.13 -6.84 14.66
CA LEU A 308 -14.73 -7.18 14.94
C LEU A 308 -14.59 -8.42 15.82
N LYS A 309 -15.44 -8.54 16.86
CA LYS A 309 -15.49 -9.73 17.72
C LYS A 309 -15.87 -10.99 16.93
N ARG A 310 -16.87 -10.88 16.06
CA ARG A 310 -17.32 -11.97 15.20
C ARG A 310 -16.21 -12.43 14.26
N LEU A 311 -15.58 -11.49 13.57
CA LEU A 311 -14.47 -11.74 12.64
C LEU A 311 -13.27 -12.37 13.35
N ALA A 312 -12.88 -11.85 14.53
CA ALA A 312 -11.77 -12.40 15.31
C ALA A 312 -11.95 -13.91 15.59
N ARG A 313 -13.14 -14.28 16.09
CA ARG A 313 -13.46 -15.70 16.38
C ARG A 313 -13.43 -16.57 15.13
N THR A 314 -14.05 -16.08 14.06
CA THR A 314 -14.19 -16.85 12.81
C THR A 314 -12.85 -17.05 12.10
N MET A 315 -12.07 -15.97 11.97
CA MET A 315 -10.79 -16.01 11.27
C MET A 315 -9.73 -16.82 12.03
N LEU A 316 -9.59 -16.66 13.34
CA LEU A 316 -8.67 -17.47 14.15
C LEU A 316 -9.03 -18.96 14.09
N LYS A 317 -10.34 -19.28 14.19
CA LYS A 317 -10.81 -20.66 14.08
C LYS A 317 -10.54 -21.29 12.71
N SER A 318 -10.65 -20.50 11.64
CA SER A 318 -10.49 -21.00 10.25
C SER A 318 -9.05 -21.10 9.80
N THR A 319 -8.11 -20.38 10.43
CA THR A 319 -6.71 -20.30 10.02
C THR A 319 -5.75 -21.00 10.97
N GLY A 320 -6.06 -21.00 12.28
CA GLY A 320 -5.14 -21.48 13.30
C GLY A 320 -3.94 -20.56 13.56
N HIS A 321 -3.99 -19.28 13.13
CA HIS A 321 -2.93 -18.32 13.44
C HIS A 321 -2.81 -18.07 14.95
N GLU A 322 -1.58 -17.83 15.40
CA GLU A 322 -1.25 -17.53 16.80
C GLU A 322 -1.08 -16.02 17.06
N GLU A 323 -1.39 -15.18 16.06
CA GLU A 323 -1.33 -13.72 16.18
C GLU A 323 -2.53 -13.07 15.50
N ILE A 324 -3.07 -12.02 16.14
CA ILE A 324 -4.09 -11.15 15.59
C ILE A 324 -3.64 -9.70 15.65
N SER A 325 -3.82 -8.96 14.58
CA SER A 325 -3.38 -7.57 14.44
C SER A 325 -4.56 -6.66 14.14
N LEU A 326 -4.63 -5.50 14.82
CA LEU A 326 -5.59 -4.44 14.53
C LEU A 326 -5.02 -3.48 13.50
N SER A 327 -5.59 -3.43 12.31
CA SER A 327 -5.07 -2.63 11.18
C SER A 327 -5.86 -1.35 10.97
N SER A 328 -5.15 -0.23 10.86
CA SER A 328 -5.66 1.07 10.42
C SER A 328 -4.52 2.05 10.14
N LEU A 329 -4.83 3.23 9.61
CA LEU A 329 -3.86 4.32 9.47
C LEU A 329 -3.49 4.99 10.80
N SER A 330 -4.32 4.84 11.84
CA SER A 330 -4.09 5.41 13.17
C SER A 330 -4.93 4.65 14.20
N SER A 331 -4.45 3.51 14.66
CA SER A 331 -5.21 2.60 15.54
C SER A 331 -5.61 3.26 16.87
N SER A 332 -4.79 4.17 17.38
CA SER A 332 -5.08 4.94 18.60
C SER A 332 -6.30 5.87 18.46
N ASP A 333 -6.71 6.21 17.24
CA ASP A 333 -7.85 7.09 16.99
C ASP A 333 -9.17 6.33 16.81
N TYR A 334 -9.16 5.00 16.89
CA TYR A 334 -10.38 4.19 16.88
C TYR A 334 -11.16 4.35 18.19
N THR A 335 -12.45 4.69 18.10
CA THR A 335 -13.26 5.08 19.27
C THR A 335 -13.48 3.95 20.29
N LYS A 336 -13.38 2.70 19.84
CA LYS A 336 -13.65 1.52 20.68
C LYS A 336 -12.40 0.65 20.87
N LEU A 337 -11.20 1.26 20.81
CA LEU A 337 -9.93 0.54 20.89
C LEU A 337 -9.83 -0.30 22.18
N GLU A 338 -10.11 0.31 23.33
CA GLU A 338 -10.05 -0.39 24.62
C GLU A 338 -11.02 -1.59 24.66
N GLY A 339 -12.24 -1.42 24.12
CA GLY A 339 -13.24 -2.49 24.08
C GLY A 339 -12.80 -3.69 23.25
N ILE A 340 -12.18 -3.47 22.08
CA ILE A 340 -11.69 -4.58 21.25
C ILE A 340 -10.44 -5.23 21.85
N VAL A 341 -9.53 -4.46 22.43
CA VAL A 341 -8.32 -4.99 23.05
C VAL A 341 -8.66 -5.86 24.27
N ASN A 342 -9.51 -5.37 25.18
CA ASN A 342 -9.96 -6.15 26.34
C ASN A 342 -10.66 -7.44 25.89
N PHE A 343 -11.58 -7.36 24.91
CA PHE A 343 -12.22 -8.55 24.37
C PHE A 343 -11.22 -9.57 23.82
N LEU A 344 -10.22 -9.14 23.02
CA LEU A 344 -9.24 -10.07 22.44
C LEU A 344 -8.39 -10.75 23.52
N ILE A 345 -8.02 -10.02 24.56
CA ILE A 345 -7.27 -10.56 25.69
C ILE A 345 -8.13 -11.58 26.46
N ASP A 346 -9.33 -11.20 26.86
CA ASP A 346 -10.21 -12.06 27.67
C ASP A 346 -10.66 -13.32 26.89
N GLU A 347 -11.01 -13.16 25.61
CA GLU A 347 -11.50 -14.27 24.76
C GLU A 347 -10.40 -15.30 24.45
N PHE A 348 -9.16 -14.84 24.27
CA PHE A 348 -8.06 -15.68 23.81
C PHE A 348 -6.98 -15.93 24.89
N ASP A 349 -7.24 -15.54 26.14
CA ASP A 349 -6.39 -15.87 27.27
C ASP A 349 -6.15 -17.38 27.38
N GLY A 350 -4.89 -17.76 27.59
CA GLY A 350 -4.48 -19.17 27.66
C GLY A 350 -4.60 -19.96 26.35
N LYS A 351 -5.04 -19.35 25.22
CA LYS A 351 -5.16 -20.01 23.91
C LYS A 351 -3.92 -19.81 23.01
N GLY A 352 -2.88 -19.14 23.51
CA GLY A 352 -1.64 -18.91 22.76
C GLY A 352 -1.75 -17.90 21.61
N VAL A 353 -2.75 -17.02 21.63
CA VAL A 353 -2.95 -15.99 20.61
C VAL A 353 -2.39 -14.66 21.10
N ASN A 354 -1.45 -14.09 20.33
CA ASN A 354 -0.85 -12.78 20.60
C ASN A 354 -1.65 -11.67 19.92
N VAL A 355 -1.81 -10.53 20.59
CA VAL A 355 -2.43 -9.33 20.01
C VAL A 355 -1.34 -8.34 19.60
N SER A 356 -1.39 -7.86 18.35
CA SER A 356 -0.46 -6.87 17.81
C SER A 356 -1.22 -5.57 17.48
N LEU A 357 -0.67 -4.45 17.92
CA LEU A 357 -1.22 -3.11 17.70
C LEU A 357 -0.24 -2.26 16.89
N PRO A 358 -0.23 -2.40 15.55
CA PRO A 358 0.55 -1.52 14.70
C PRO A 358 -0.07 -0.11 14.65
N SER A 359 0.72 0.87 14.24
CA SER A 359 0.28 2.26 14.03
C SER A 359 -0.25 2.97 15.28
N LEU A 360 0.29 2.63 16.46
CA LEU A 360 0.04 3.39 17.66
C LEU A 360 0.78 4.74 17.61
N ARG A 361 0.07 5.80 17.97
CA ARG A 361 0.67 7.11 18.16
C ARG A 361 1.24 7.21 19.58
N ILE A 362 2.38 7.90 19.70
CA ILE A 362 3.05 8.07 20.99
C ILE A 362 2.24 8.89 22.00
N ASP A 363 1.42 9.84 21.53
CA ASP A 363 0.53 10.66 22.36
C ASP A 363 -0.68 9.91 22.93
N ALA A 364 -0.99 8.73 22.39
CA ALA A 364 -2.06 7.86 22.84
C ALA A 364 -1.51 6.53 23.43
N PHE A 365 -0.22 6.49 23.76
CA PHE A 365 0.40 5.33 24.37
C PHE A 365 -0.10 5.19 25.81
N SER A 366 -0.81 4.09 26.09
CA SER A 366 -1.29 3.75 27.44
C SER A 366 -0.61 2.47 27.90
N LEU A 367 0.06 2.53 29.05
CA LEU A 367 0.66 1.35 29.69
C LEU A 367 -0.38 0.27 29.99
N ASP A 368 -1.60 0.66 30.39
CA ASP A 368 -2.66 -0.27 30.73
C ASP A 368 -3.07 -1.13 29.52
N VAL A 369 -3.17 -0.52 28.34
CA VAL A 369 -3.47 -1.24 27.10
C VAL A 369 -2.26 -2.08 26.66
N MET A 370 -1.06 -1.51 26.73
CA MET A 370 0.15 -2.18 26.24
C MET A 370 0.66 -3.29 27.17
N SER A 371 0.51 -3.15 28.48
CA SER A 371 0.88 -4.19 29.43
C SER A 371 0.04 -5.46 29.26
N LYS A 372 -1.23 -5.28 28.93
CA LYS A 372 -2.15 -6.39 28.64
C LYS A 372 -1.82 -7.13 27.34
N VAL A 373 -1.30 -6.40 26.35
CA VAL A 373 -1.03 -6.94 25.00
C VAL A 373 0.31 -7.68 24.91
N GLN A 374 1.27 -7.45 25.83
CA GLN A 374 2.68 -7.85 25.63
C GLN A 374 3.27 -8.80 26.69
N ASP A 375 2.51 -9.75 27.20
CA ASP A 375 3.09 -10.72 28.14
C ASP A 375 4.11 -11.69 27.51
N VAL A 376 4.29 -11.72 26.18
CA VAL A 376 5.05 -12.81 25.54
C VAL A 376 6.37 -12.38 24.87
N LYS A 377 6.53 -11.17 24.35
CA LYS A 377 7.81 -10.72 23.76
C LYS A 377 7.90 -9.20 23.61
N LYS A 378 8.74 -8.54 24.39
CA LYS A 378 9.04 -7.09 24.24
C LYS A 378 9.93 -6.87 23.01
N SER A 379 9.31 -6.58 21.86
CA SER A 379 9.98 -6.08 20.65
C SER A 379 10.34 -4.58 20.81
N SER A 380 11.11 -4.01 19.88
CA SER A 380 11.36 -2.56 19.89
C SER A 380 10.06 -1.80 19.61
N LEU A 381 9.81 -0.70 20.32
CA LEU A 381 8.73 0.22 20.01
C LEU A 381 9.15 1.17 18.88
N THR A 382 8.20 1.47 18.03
CA THR A 382 8.41 2.38 16.90
C THR A 382 7.45 3.56 17.00
N PHE A 383 7.99 4.76 16.94
CA PHE A 383 7.27 6.01 16.94
C PHE A 383 7.68 6.86 15.73
N ALA A 384 6.78 7.71 15.28
CA ALA A 384 6.99 8.54 14.10
C ALA A 384 6.79 10.04 14.44
N PRO A 385 7.79 10.72 15.03
CA PRO A 385 7.76 12.17 15.19
C PRO A 385 7.73 12.91 13.86
N GLU A 386 8.35 12.34 12.82
CA GLU A 386 8.51 12.81 11.44
C GLU A 386 9.45 14.01 11.29
N ALA A 387 9.57 14.89 12.29
CA ALA A 387 10.48 16.03 12.30
C ALA A 387 11.14 16.21 13.67
N GLY A 388 12.40 16.69 13.67
CA GLY A 388 13.20 16.89 14.88
C GLY A 388 12.69 18.05 15.74
N SER A 389 12.31 19.17 15.13
CA SER A 389 11.87 20.37 15.83
C SER A 389 10.36 20.48 15.96
N GLN A 390 9.88 21.21 16.99
CA GLN A 390 8.45 21.51 17.12
C GLN A 390 7.94 22.38 15.97
N ARG A 391 8.76 23.33 15.51
CA ARG A 391 8.46 24.18 14.37
C ARG A 391 8.11 23.34 13.14
N LEU A 392 8.99 22.44 12.76
CA LEU A 392 8.80 21.62 11.57
C LEU A 392 7.64 20.61 11.75
N ARG A 393 7.41 20.08 12.98
CA ARG A 393 6.20 19.30 13.28
C ARG A 393 4.91 20.11 13.06
N ASN A 394 4.92 21.42 13.34
CA ASN A 394 3.78 22.29 13.03
C ASN A 394 3.62 22.51 11.53
N VAL A 395 4.72 22.74 10.79
CA VAL A 395 4.71 22.85 9.31
C VAL A 395 4.04 21.64 8.67
N ILE A 396 4.42 20.43 9.07
CA ILE A 396 3.85 19.18 8.54
C ILE A 396 2.50 18.80 9.17
N ASN A 397 2.01 19.58 10.11
CA ASN A 397 0.78 19.34 10.88
C ASN A 397 0.73 17.95 11.54
N LYS A 398 1.85 17.52 12.14
CA LYS A 398 1.92 16.19 12.79
C LYS A 398 1.07 16.11 14.06
N GLY A 399 0.83 17.25 14.72
CA GLY A 399 0.02 17.34 15.94
C GLY A 399 0.61 16.58 17.12
N LEU A 400 1.95 16.52 17.22
CA LEU A 400 2.71 15.96 18.33
C LEU A 400 3.60 17.04 18.93
N THR A 401 3.59 17.17 20.28
CA THR A 401 4.55 18.01 21.00
C THR A 401 5.77 17.21 21.41
N GLU A 402 6.88 17.89 21.73
CA GLU A 402 8.05 17.24 22.31
C GLU A 402 7.68 16.54 23.63
N GLU A 403 6.86 17.17 24.45
CA GLU A 403 6.35 16.60 25.70
C GLU A 403 5.60 15.27 25.48
N ASN A 404 4.74 15.20 24.46
CA ASN A 404 4.05 13.95 24.11
C ASN A 404 5.05 12.83 23.80
N ILE A 405 6.14 13.15 23.07
CA ILE A 405 7.16 12.18 22.68
C ILE A 405 7.93 11.70 23.91
N LEU A 406 8.36 12.60 24.76
CA LEU A 406 9.12 12.25 25.96
C LEU A 406 8.26 11.48 26.97
N ASN A 407 7.02 11.90 27.22
CA ASN A 407 6.09 11.22 28.13
C ASN A 407 5.75 9.81 27.63
N GLY A 408 5.42 9.65 26.34
CA GLY A 408 5.16 8.33 25.76
C GLY A 408 6.39 7.40 25.83
N SER A 409 7.58 7.97 25.65
CA SER A 409 8.84 7.22 25.81
C SER A 409 9.08 6.81 27.28
N ALA A 410 8.80 7.71 28.23
CA ALA A 410 8.91 7.43 29.66
C ALA A 410 7.99 6.26 30.07
N GLU A 411 6.73 6.30 29.62
CA GLU A 411 5.78 5.23 29.89
C GLU A 411 6.25 3.89 29.26
N ALA A 412 6.78 3.92 28.05
CA ALA A 412 7.35 2.74 27.43
C ALA A 412 8.51 2.16 28.27
N PHE A 413 9.42 3.00 28.76
CA PHE A 413 10.56 2.59 29.56
C PHE A 413 10.15 2.04 30.94
N LYS A 414 9.13 2.64 31.60
CA LYS A 414 8.52 2.08 32.82
C LYS A 414 7.92 0.69 32.56
N GLY A 415 7.35 0.48 31.39
CA GLY A 415 6.85 -0.82 30.92
C GLY A 415 7.96 -1.84 30.61
N GLY A 416 9.24 -1.46 30.73
CA GLY A 416 10.40 -2.35 30.58
C GLY A 416 10.98 -2.44 29.18
N TRP A 417 10.56 -1.57 28.25
CA TRP A 417 11.26 -1.43 26.96
C TRP A 417 12.59 -0.71 27.16
N ASN A 418 13.57 -1.06 26.37
CA ASN A 418 14.86 -0.37 26.30
C ASN A 418 15.34 -0.12 24.87
N ARG A 419 14.46 -0.39 23.88
CA ARG A 419 14.73 -0.14 22.46
C ARG A 419 13.57 0.64 21.85
N VAL A 420 13.89 1.83 21.32
CA VAL A 420 12.94 2.72 20.66
C VAL A 420 13.48 3.06 19.28
N LYS A 421 12.62 2.97 18.25
CA LYS A 421 12.91 3.44 16.91
C LYS A 421 12.05 4.67 16.62
N LEU A 422 12.71 5.73 16.17
CA LEU A 422 12.07 7.00 15.80
C LEU A 422 12.20 7.19 14.30
N TYR A 423 11.06 7.40 13.62
CA TYR A 423 11.04 7.72 12.19
C TYR A 423 10.95 9.23 11.98
N PHE A 424 11.75 9.70 11.02
CA PHE A 424 11.79 11.10 10.58
C PHE A 424 11.86 11.20 9.07
N MET A 425 11.58 12.38 8.53
CA MET A 425 11.78 12.74 7.14
C MET A 425 12.79 13.88 7.02
N LEU A 426 13.57 13.86 5.92
CA LEU A 426 14.49 14.93 5.52
C LEU A 426 14.07 15.49 4.15
N GLY A 427 14.32 16.79 3.93
CA GLY A 427 13.93 17.48 2.72
C GLY A 427 12.48 18.01 2.76
N LEU A 428 11.89 18.13 3.93
CA LEU A 428 10.57 18.73 4.12
C LEU A 428 10.54 20.22 3.71
N PRO A 429 9.41 20.73 3.23
CA PRO A 429 9.27 22.17 2.97
C PRO A 429 9.65 23.01 4.19
N THR A 430 10.40 24.08 3.98
CA THR A 430 10.92 25.03 4.98
C THR A 430 11.93 24.46 6.00
N GLU A 431 12.44 23.23 5.79
CA GLU A 431 13.41 22.58 6.67
C GLU A 431 14.71 23.40 6.77
N THR A 432 15.20 23.62 7.99
CA THR A 432 16.45 24.31 8.29
C THR A 432 17.48 23.37 8.89
N VAL A 433 18.74 23.84 9.04
CA VAL A 433 19.82 23.08 9.68
C VAL A 433 19.45 22.75 11.13
N GLU A 434 18.81 23.67 11.84
CA GLU A 434 18.36 23.49 13.23
C GLU A 434 17.30 22.39 13.33
N ASP A 435 16.39 22.29 12.36
CA ASP A 435 15.38 21.21 12.32
C ASP A 435 16.03 19.84 12.15
N MET A 436 17.04 19.76 11.28
CA MET A 436 17.80 18.52 11.06
C MET A 436 18.61 18.11 12.30
N GLN A 437 19.30 19.08 12.93
CA GLN A 437 20.02 18.84 14.19
C GLN A 437 19.07 18.43 15.32
N GLY A 438 17.86 18.99 15.33
CA GLY A 438 16.79 18.62 16.25
C GLY A 438 16.43 17.14 16.24
N ILE A 439 16.68 16.39 15.15
CA ILE A 439 16.51 14.94 15.12
C ILE A 439 17.47 14.25 16.11
N ALA A 440 18.73 14.67 16.12
CA ALA A 440 19.72 14.15 17.05
C ALA A 440 19.41 14.55 18.50
N GLU A 441 19.02 15.81 18.71
CA GLU A 441 18.68 16.35 20.02
C GLU A 441 17.44 15.68 20.62
N LEU A 442 16.39 15.46 19.83
CA LEU A 442 15.22 14.72 20.29
C LEU A 442 15.55 13.27 20.64
N SER A 443 16.41 12.63 19.84
CA SER A 443 16.88 11.25 20.11
C SER A 443 17.68 11.18 21.41
N GLU A 444 18.51 12.18 21.67
CA GLU A 444 19.27 12.32 22.94
C GLU A 444 18.30 12.46 24.13
N LYS A 445 17.33 13.38 24.06
CA LYS A 445 16.32 13.59 25.11
C LYS A 445 15.54 12.29 25.41
N VAL A 446 15.19 11.51 24.38
CA VAL A 446 14.55 10.21 24.59
C VAL A 446 15.47 9.23 25.29
N ALA A 447 16.79 9.24 25.01
CA ALA A 447 17.74 8.41 25.74
C ALA A 447 17.92 8.86 27.20
N GLU A 448 17.94 10.18 27.46
CA GLU A 448 17.98 10.75 28.81
C GLU A 448 16.77 10.32 29.64
N VAL A 449 15.57 10.39 29.07
CA VAL A 449 14.32 9.96 29.73
C VAL A 449 14.42 8.51 30.25
N TYR A 450 15.11 7.61 29.55
CA TYR A 450 15.33 6.25 30.09
C TYR A 450 16.14 6.25 31.37
N TYR A 451 17.21 7.03 31.40
CA TYR A 451 18.10 7.09 32.59
C TYR A 451 17.44 7.81 33.75
N ASP A 452 16.54 8.76 33.49
CA ASP A 452 15.79 9.49 34.53
C ASP A 452 14.61 8.68 35.08
N THR A 453 14.00 7.85 34.23
CA THR A 453 12.75 7.13 34.55
C THR A 453 13.00 5.76 35.14
N VAL A 454 14.04 5.02 34.68
CA VAL A 454 14.29 3.65 35.09
C VAL A 454 15.40 3.62 36.15
N PRO A 455 15.12 3.19 37.40
CA PRO A 455 16.12 3.04 38.44
C PRO A 455 17.26 2.11 38.00
N LYS A 456 18.48 2.42 38.43
CA LYS A 456 19.70 1.71 37.98
C LYS A 456 19.63 0.20 38.19
N GLU A 457 18.98 -0.23 39.25
CA GLU A 457 18.80 -1.63 39.64
C GLU A 457 17.82 -2.38 38.76
N GLN A 458 16.91 -1.66 38.07
CA GLN A 458 15.88 -2.20 37.18
C GLN A 458 16.28 -2.14 35.71
N ARG A 459 17.45 -1.57 35.37
CA ARG A 459 17.90 -1.43 33.99
C ARG A 459 18.35 -2.75 33.39
N HIS A 460 17.64 -3.25 32.42
CA HIS A 460 18.02 -4.41 31.61
C HIS A 460 19.00 -4.03 30.48
N GLY A 461 20.16 -3.45 30.86
CA GLY A 461 21.17 -2.98 29.92
C GLY A 461 21.03 -1.50 29.51
N LYS A 462 21.72 -1.11 28.45
CA LYS A 462 21.68 0.25 27.91
C LYS A 462 20.43 0.47 27.05
N VAL A 463 19.89 1.68 27.09
CA VAL A 463 18.87 2.08 26.10
C VAL A 463 19.50 2.13 24.71
N GLN A 464 18.70 1.79 23.72
CA GLN A 464 19.02 1.99 22.31
C GLN A 464 17.91 2.80 21.66
N VAL A 465 18.24 4.00 21.20
CA VAL A 465 17.37 4.85 20.39
C VAL A 465 17.90 4.85 18.96
N THR A 466 17.09 4.40 18.02
CA THR A 466 17.44 4.38 16.60
C THR A 466 16.62 5.43 15.87
N ALA A 467 17.25 6.50 15.39
CA ALA A 467 16.65 7.41 14.45
C ALA A 467 16.81 6.85 13.03
N SER A 468 15.69 6.77 12.30
CA SER A 468 15.67 6.35 10.90
C SER A 468 15.02 7.42 10.09
N THR A 469 15.72 7.95 9.08
CA THR A 469 15.19 8.98 8.19
C THR A 469 14.86 8.41 6.83
N SER A 470 13.69 8.78 6.32
CA SER A 470 13.34 8.70 4.90
C SER A 470 13.51 10.07 4.26
N PHE A 471 13.60 10.11 2.95
CA PHE A 471 13.62 11.36 2.21
C PHE A 471 12.23 11.70 1.71
N PHE A 472 11.90 12.98 1.73
CA PHE A 472 10.56 13.46 1.44
C PHE A 472 10.24 13.40 -0.06
N VAL A 473 9.11 12.78 -0.39
CA VAL A 473 8.51 12.77 -1.73
C VAL A 473 7.14 13.46 -1.67
N PRO A 474 6.93 14.56 -2.40
CA PRO A 474 5.62 15.20 -2.48
C PRO A 474 4.64 14.34 -3.27
N LYS A 475 3.70 13.73 -2.59
CA LYS A 475 2.71 12.83 -3.23
C LYS A 475 1.49 13.59 -3.75
N PRO A 476 0.80 13.07 -4.80
CA PRO A 476 -0.49 13.58 -5.28
C PRO A 476 -1.54 13.72 -4.16
N PHE A 477 -2.46 14.66 -4.31
CA PHE A 477 -3.55 14.95 -3.35
C PHE A 477 -3.09 15.33 -1.95
N THR A 478 -1.85 15.77 -1.77
CA THR A 478 -1.36 16.31 -0.48
C THR A 478 -1.21 17.83 -0.57
N PRO A 479 -1.28 18.54 0.56
CA PRO A 479 -0.91 19.96 0.60
C PRO A 479 0.50 20.23 0.04
N PHE A 480 1.40 19.25 0.13
CA PHE A 480 2.78 19.37 -0.35
C PHE A 480 2.99 18.97 -1.81
N GLN A 481 1.93 18.69 -2.57
CA GLN A 481 2.05 18.31 -3.99
C GLN A 481 2.73 19.37 -4.87
N TRP A 482 2.76 20.63 -4.44
CA TRP A 482 3.46 21.72 -5.14
C TRP A 482 4.92 21.87 -4.75
N ALA A 483 5.35 21.25 -3.64
CA ALA A 483 6.72 21.37 -3.15
C ALA A 483 7.75 20.78 -4.11
N PRO A 484 8.91 21.43 -4.30
CA PRO A 484 10.05 20.80 -4.92
C PRO A 484 10.62 19.70 -4.01
N MET A 485 11.28 18.72 -4.61
CA MET A 485 12.12 17.75 -3.91
C MET A 485 13.55 18.25 -3.79
N CYS A 486 14.31 17.67 -2.89
CA CYS A 486 15.75 17.80 -2.88
C CYS A 486 16.40 16.94 -3.98
N THR A 487 17.57 17.36 -4.46
CA THR A 487 18.45 16.49 -5.25
C THR A 487 19.04 15.38 -4.38
N LYS A 488 19.61 14.35 -5.02
CA LYS A 488 20.37 13.30 -4.33
C LYS A 488 21.44 13.87 -3.39
N GLU A 489 22.23 14.82 -3.89
CA GLU A 489 23.32 15.45 -3.14
C GLU A 489 22.80 16.20 -1.92
N GLN A 490 21.71 16.95 -2.08
CA GLN A 490 21.04 17.67 -1.00
C GLN A 490 20.47 16.71 0.06
N PHE A 491 19.92 15.55 -0.32
CA PHE A 491 19.46 14.53 0.62
C PHE A 491 20.61 13.96 1.44
N LEU A 492 21.72 13.62 0.79
CA LEU A 492 22.90 13.07 1.45
C LEU A 492 23.59 14.10 2.36
N GLU A 493 23.62 15.37 1.96
CA GLU A 493 24.09 16.47 2.81
C GLU A 493 23.26 16.57 4.09
N ARG A 494 21.92 16.55 3.98
CA ARG A 494 21.01 16.58 5.13
C ARG A 494 21.21 15.39 6.07
N ALA A 495 21.32 14.18 5.53
CA ALA A 495 21.65 12.99 6.32
C ALA A 495 23.00 13.12 7.03
N SER A 496 24.00 13.73 6.37
CA SER A 496 25.31 13.98 6.96
C SER A 496 25.25 14.96 8.13
N ILE A 497 24.43 16.03 8.04
CA ILE A 497 24.21 16.99 9.15
C ILE A 497 23.66 16.25 10.38
N VAL A 498 22.64 15.43 10.22
CA VAL A 498 22.08 14.63 11.32
C VAL A 498 23.12 13.69 11.91
N ASN A 499 23.85 12.96 11.05
CA ASN A 499 24.86 12.00 11.46
C ASN A 499 26.02 12.66 12.24
N HIS A 500 26.46 13.85 11.83
CA HIS A 500 27.46 14.64 12.55
C HIS A 500 26.93 15.01 13.94
N ARG A 501 25.74 15.58 14.01
CA ARG A 501 25.14 15.99 15.27
C ARG A 501 24.95 14.81 16.23
N MET A 502 24.52 13.64 15.74
CA MET A 502 24.42 12.40 16.54
C MET A 502 25.74 12.01 17.22
N LYS A 503 26.88 12.22 16.56
CA LYS A 503 28.21 11.89 17.10
C LYS A 503 28.67 12.86 18.19
N GLU A 504 28.06 14.04 18.28
CA GLU A 504 28.35 15.06 19.30
C GLU A 504 27.55 14.86 20.59
N MET A 505 26.45 14.07 20.54
CA MET A 505 25.55 13.85 21.68
C MET A 505 26.27 13.13 22.85
N LEU A 506 25.87 13.45 24.08
CA LEU A 506 26.44 12.86 25.29
C LEU A 506 26.22 11.34 25.36
N ASN A 507 24.98 10.92 25.05
CA ASN A 507 24.59 9.51 25.04
C ASN A 507 24.80 8.83 23.67
N LYS A 508 25.70 9.32 22.83
CA LYS A 508 25.97 8.79 21.46
C LYS A 508 26.15 7.27 21.38
N LYS A 509 26.58 6.62 22.49
CA LYS A 509 26.71 5.15 22.54
C LYS A 509 25.35 4.43 22.58
N SER A 510 24.29 5.16 22.94
CA SER A 510 22.90 4.69 22.96
C SER A 510 22.15 5.04 21.67
N LEU A 511 22.69 5.91 20.85
CA LEU A 511 22.07 6.38 19.61
C LEU A 511 22.55 5.58 18.40
N ARG A 512 21.63 5.34 17.46
CA ARG A 512 21.90 4.78 16.13
C ARG A 512 21.18 5.65 15.11
N TYR A 513 21.82 5.82 13.95
CA TYR A 513 21.25 6.58 12.85
C TYR A 513 21.40 5.82 11.54
N ASN A 514 20.32 5.78 10.76
CA ASN A 514 20.30 5.26 9.39
C ASN A 514 19.35 6.09 8.53
N TRP A 515 19.55 6.01 7.21
CA TRP A 515 18.71 6.69 6.22
C TRP A 515 18.47 5.80 5.01
N HIS A 516 17.43 6.14 4.23
CA HIS A 516 17.07 5.41 3.02
C HIS A 516 17.96 5.80 1.84
N GLU A 517 17.90 5.01 0.76
CA GLU A 517 18.64 5.28 -0.47
C GLU A 517 18.10 6.51 -1.19
N ALA A 518 18.99 7.47 -1.52
CA ALA A 518 18.59 8.71 -2.16
C ALA A 518 18.18 8.51 -3.63
N ASP A 519 18.88 7.62 -4.36
CA ASP A 519 18.56 7.31 -5.76
C ASP A 519 17.16 6.70 -5.90
N VAL A 520 16.79 5.77 -5.02
CA VAL A 520 15.43 5.20 -4.97
C VAL A 520 14.39 6.29 -4.73
N THR A 521 14.68 7.24 -3.83
CA THR A 521 13.74 8.34 -3.52
C THR A 521 13.55 9.29 -4.71
N VAL A 522 14.62 9.61 -5.43
CA VAL A 522 14.54 10.47 -6.64
C VAL A 522 13.68 9.79 -7.70
N LEU A 523 13.93 8.50 -7.96
CA LEU A 523 13.12 7.72 -8.90
C LEU A 523 11.66 7.64 -8.46
N GLU A 524 11.38 7.34 -7.18
CA GLU A 524 10.02 7.33 -6.62
C GLU A 524 9.33 8.67 -6.86
N GLY A 525 10.06 9.79 -6.71
CA GLY A 525 9.56 11.13 -6.98
C GLY A 525 9.10 11.33 -8.42
N VAL A 526 9.87 10.83 -9.40
CA VAL A 526 9.47 10.87 -10.81
C VAL A 526 8.25 10.01 -11.07
N LEU A 527 8.25 8.77 -10.59
CA LEU A 527 7.16 7.82 -10.83
C LEU A 527 5.85 8.27 -10.17
N ALA A 528 5.92 8.81 -8.95
CA ALA A 528 4.73 9.28 -8.22
C ALA A 528 4.11 10.56 -8.80
N ARG A 529 4.92 11.42 -9.43
CA ARG A 529 4.53 12.76 -9.91
C ARG A 529 4.51 12.89 -11.43
N GLY A 530 4.89 11.82 -12.11
CA GLY A 530 5.00 11.75 -13.55
C GLY A 530 3.68 11.89 -14.29
N ASP A 531 3.77 12.25 -15.54
CA ASP A 531 2.69 12.21 -16.51
C ASP A 531 2.86 11.01 -17.46
N ARG A 532 2.05 10.95 -18.52
CA ARG A 532 2.05 9.85 -19.49
C ARG A 532 3.39 9.66 -20.23
N LYS A 533 4.23 10.70 -20.32
CA LYS A 533 5.56 10.61 -20.94
C LYS A 533 6.51 9.67 -20.18
N VAL A 534 6.31 9.52 -18.86
CA VAL A 534 7.14 8.64 -18.03
C VAL A 534 6.96 7.16 -18.39
N ALA A 535 5.84 6.78 -19.01
CA ALA A 535 5.62 5.40 -19.45
C ALA A 535 6.73 4.86 -20.36
N ALA A 536 7.23 5.68 -21.29
CA ALA A 536 8.35 5.30 -22.16
C ALA A 536 9.63 5.01 -21.38
N VAL A 537 9.90 5.77 -20.32
CA VAL A 537 11.07 5.55 -19.44
C VAL A 537 10.94 4.24 -18.68
N ILE A 538 9.74 3.94 -18.14
CA ILE A 538 9.46 2.70 -17.41
C ILE A 538 9.67 1.49 -18.34
N GLU A 539 9.15 1.56 -19.56
CA GLU A 539 9.31 0.49 -20.55
C GLU A 539 10.79 0.32 -20.95
N GLU A 540 11.51 1.41 -21.23
CA GLU A 540 12.91 1.35 -21.59
C GLU A 540 13.78 0.79 -20.45
N ALA A 541 13.52 1.18 -19.20
CA ALA A 541 14.19 0.63 -18.03
C ALA A 541 13.92 -0.88 -17.89
N TYR A 542 12.65 -1.30 -18.04
CA TYR A 542 12.27 -2.71 -18.02
C TYR A 542 12.98 -3.51 -19.12
N ARG A 543 13.01 -3.02 -20.36
CA ARG A 543 13.71 -3.66 -21.49
C ARG A 543 15.22 -3.78 -21.26
N LYS A 544 15.79 -2.93 -20.41
CA LYS A 544 17.19 -2.97 -19.96
C LYS A 544 17.41 -3.83 -18.72
N GLY A 545 16.36 -4.47 -18.19
CA GLY A 545 16.43 -5.42 -17.10
C GLY A 545 16.11 -4.87 -15.71
N ALA A 546 15.52 -3.67 -15.61
CA ALA A 546 14.99 -3.17 -14.36
C ALA A 546 13.74 -4.00 -13.95
N ILE A 547 13.85 -4.74 -12.89
CA ILE A 547 12.77 -5.52 -12.27
C ILE A 547 13.05 -5.55 -10.77
N TYR A 548 11.99 -5.56 -9.93
CA TYR A 548 12.13 -5.57 -8.47
C TYR A 548 12.87 -4.36 -7.90
N ASP A 549 12.63 -3.18 -8.49
CA ASP A 549 13.26 -1.92 -8.05
C ASP A 549 12.93 -1.52 -6.61
N SER A 550 11.90 -2.10 -6.01
CA SER A 550 11.58 -1.96 -4.58
C SER A 550 12.53 -2.74 -3.65
N TRP A 551 13.36 -3.62 -4.20
CA TRP A 551 14.33 -4.44 -3.49
C TRP A 551 15.74 -3.91 -3.73
N SER A 552 16.42 -3.45 -2.67
CA SER A 552 17.71 -2.75 -2.78
C SER A 552 18.79 -3.55 -3.48
N GLU A 553 18.74 -4.89 -3.40
CA GLU A 553 19.68 -5.78 -4.08
C GLU A 553 19.49 -5.87 -5.61
N TYR A 554 18.31 -5.46 -6.11
CA TYR A 554 17.99 -5.49 -7.56
C TYR A 554 17.87 -4.11 -8.16
N PHE A 555 17.70 -3.07 -7.35
CA PHE A 555 17.65 -1.70 -7.83
C PHE A 555 18.98 -1.30 -8.50
N ASN A 556 18.89 -0.82 -9.74
CA ASN A 556 20.04 -0.36 -10.50
C ASN A 556 19.79 1.02 -11.09
N ASN A 557 20.36 2.04 -10.44
CA ASN A 557 20.20 3.43 -10.85
C ASN A 557 20.72 3.72 -12.26
N ASP A 558 21.81 3.05 -12.70
CA ASP A 558 22.41 3.31 -14.02
C ASP A 558 21.47 2.92 -15.17
N ILE A 559 20.67 1.86 -14.97
CA ILE A 559 19.64 1.46 -15.95
C ILE A 559 18.61 2.57 -16.10
N TRP A 560 18.13 3.13 -14.99
CA TRP A 560 17.13 4.19 -14.99
C TRP A 560 17.67 5.49 -15.58
N MET A 561 18.88 5.91 -15.20
CA MET A 561 19.51 7.12 -15.76
C MET A 561 19.64 7.02 -17.27
N LYS A 562 20.04 5.85 -17.78
CA LYS A 562 20.14 5.62 -19.22
C LYS A 562 18.78 5.59 -19.92
N ALA A 563 17.74 5.09 -19.27
CA ALA A 563 16.37 5.12 -19.79
C ALA A 563 15.86 6.56 -19.91
N PHE A 564 16.09 7.40 -18.90
CA PHE A 564 15.75 8.83 -18.94
C PHE A 564 16.47 9.55 -20.08
N GLU A 565 17.78 9.29 -20.26
CA GLU A 565 18.58 9.88 -21.34
C GLU A 565 18.01 9.49 -22.72
N ILE A 566 17.73 8.19 -22.94
CA ILE A 566 17.22 7.68 -24.23
C ILE A 566 15.84 8.26 -24.54
N CYS A 567 14.97 8.35 -23.54
CA CYS A 567 13.61 8.88 -23.72
C CYS A 567 13.56 10.41 -23.74
N GLY A 568 14.66 11.10 -23.44
CA GLY A 568 14.71 12.57 -23.37
C GLY A 568 13.82 13.16 -22.29
N VAL A 569 13.62 12.45 -21.18
CA VAL A 569 12.78 12.87 -20.06
C VAL A 569 13.65 13.45 -18.95
N ASP A 570 13.35 14.70 -18.57
CA ASP A 570 14.08 15.43 -17.55
C ASP A 570 13.56 15.06 -16.15
N ILE A 571 14.43 14.51 -15.31
CA ILE A 571 14.15 14.13 -13.92
C ILE A 571 13.77 15.36 -13.09
N ASP A 572 14.49 16.47 -13.28
CA ASP A 572 14.29 17.70 -12.51
C ASP A 572 12.93 18.33 -12.78
N PHE A 573 12.38 18.14 -13.97
CA PHE A 573 11.02 18.58 -14.30
C PHE A 573 9.96 17.98 -13.35
N TYR A 574 10.12 16.72 -12.95
CA TYR A 574 9.18 16.03 -12.05
C TYR A 574 9.55 16.19 -10.57
N THR A 575 10.81 16.39 -10.22
CA THR A 575 11.32 16.35 -8.85
C THR A 575 11.61 17.74 -8.28
N THR A 576 12.66 18.41 -8.73
CA THR A 576 13.22 19.62 -8.09
C THR A 576 12.57 20.91 -8.55
N ARG A 577 11.84 20.91 -9.67
CA ARG A 577 11.18 22.09 -10.21
C ARG A 577 10.11 22.62 -9.24
N GLU A 578 10.10 23.93 -9.02
CA GLU A 578 8.97 24.61 -8.36
C GLU A 578 7.72 24.54 -9.25
N ARG A 579 6.58 24.32 -8.62
CA ARG A 579 5.28 24.18 -9.30
C ARG A 579 4.35 25.31 -8.90
N SER A 580 3.72 25.91 -9.90
CA SER A 580 2.68 26.93 -9.66
C SER A 580 1.45 26.31 -9.00
N LEU A 581 0.79 27.06 -8.12
CA LEU A 581 -0.48 26.64 -7.52
C LEU A 581 -1.59 26.45 -8.56
N ASP A 582 -1.46 27.07 -9.75
CA ASP A 582 -2.45 26.99 -10.83
C ASP A 582 -2.05 25.96 -11.90
N GLU A 583 -0.94 25.26 -11.72
CA GLU A 583 -0.50 24.17 -12.62
C GLU A 583 -1.55 23.05 -12.64
N VAL A 584 -1.80 22.54 -13.85
CA VAL A 584 -2.62 21.35 -14.04
C VAL A 584 -1.75 20.11 -13.83
N PHE A 585 -2.15 19.27 -12.89
CA PHE A 585 -1.44 18.04 -12.57
C PHE A 585 -2.04 16.82 -13.28
N PRO A 586 -1.25 15.77 -13.52
CA PRO A 586 -1.72 14.53 -14.15
C PRO A 586 -2.90 13.85 -13.43
N TRP A 587 -3.13 14.18 -12.17
CA TRP A 587 -4.20 13.63 -11.33
C TRP A 587 -5.39 14.57 -11.10
N ASP A 588 -5.39 15.78 -11.68
CA ASP A 588 -6.45 16.78 -11.42
C ASP A 588 -7.84 16.39 -11.98
N PHE A 589 -7.89 15.43 -12.90
CA PHE A 589 -9.16 14.85 -13.38
C PHE A 589 -9.80 13.87 -12.41
N ILE A 590 -9.10 13.48 -11.34
CA ILE A 590 -9.61 12.55 -10.33
C ILE A 590 -10.20 13.33 -9.15
N ASP A 591 -11.44 13.05 -8.82
CA ASP A 591 -12.07 13.56 -7.61
C ASP A 591 -11.86 12.59 -6.44
N ALA A 592 -10.79 12.80 -5.69
CA ALA A 592 -10.46 12.04 -4.48
C ALA A 592 -11.28 12.48 -3.25
N GLY A 593 -12.21 13.41 -3.40
CA GLY A 593 -13.04 13.96 -2.32
C GLY A 593 -12.42 15.13 -1.56
N VAL A 594 -11.10 15.28 -1.60
CA VAL A 594 -10.40 16.47 -1.08
C VAL A 594 -10.30 17.51 -2.18
N THR A 595 -10.72 18.76 -1.87
CA THR A 595 -10.70 19.83 -2.86
C THR A 595 -9.32 20.46 -3.00
N LYS A 596 -8.98 20.93 -4.21
CA LYS A 596 -7.72 21.64 -4.49
C LYS A 596 -7.60 22.91 -3.64
N ASP A 597 -8.70 23.61 -3.39
CA ASP A 597 -8.72 24.81 -2.52
C ASP A 597 -8.38 24.48 -1.06
N PHE A 598 -8.84 23.32 -0.56
CA PHE A 598 -8.41 22.86 0.77
C PHE A 598 -6.91 22.60 0.81
N LEU A 599 -6.37 21.92 -0.21
CA LEU A 599 -4.93 21.62 -0.29
C LEU A 599 -4.10 22.91 -0.39
N LYS A 600 -4.52 23.91 -1.20
CA LYS A 600 -3.88 25.24 -1.30
C LYS A 600 -3.89 25.98 0.04
N ARG A 601 -5.01 25.95 0.76
CA ARG A 601 -5.11 26.54 2.10
C ARG A 601 -4.18 25.88 3.10
N GLU A 602 -4.09 24.54 3.09
CA GLU A 602 -3.19 23.82 3.97
C GLU A 602 -1.71 24.01 3.58
N TRP A 603 -1.40 24.25 2.30
CA TRP A 603 -0.09 24.68 1.85
C TRP A 603 0.28 26.04 2.45
N ALA A 604 -0.62 27.03 2.38
CA ALA A 604 -0.42 28.35 2.99
C ALA A 604 -0.28 28.24 4.53
N ASN A 605 -1.09 27.40 5.18
CA ASN A 605 -0.96 27.14 6.61
C ASN A 605 0.39 26.53 6.98
N ALA A 606 0.96 25.68 6.12
CA ALA A 606 2.29 25.13 6.32
C ALA A 606 3.38 26.21 6.29
N GLN A 607 3.33 27.12 5.30
CA GLN A 607 4.25 28.24 5.21
C GLN A 607 4.15 29.20 6.42
N ALA A 608 2.96 29.32 6.99
CA ALA A 608 2.70 30.12 8.19
C ALA A 608 2.89 29.34 9.49
N GLU A 609 3.37 28.08 9.46
CA GLU A 609 3.56 27.19 10.61
C GLU A 609 2.28 26.96 11.45
N THR A 610 1.12 27.24 10.87
CA THR A 610 -0.18 27.18 11.55
C THR A 610 -0.70 25.74 11.61
N VAL A 611 -1.08 25.29 12.79
CA VAL A 611 -1.62 23.94 13.02
C VAL A 611 -3.12 23.90 12.73
N THR A 612 -3.54 22.88 11.99
CA THR A 612 -4.94 22.56 11.73
C THR A 612 -5.39 21.42 12.65
N PRO A 613 -6.45 21.59 13.45
CA PRO A 613 -6.93 20.57 14.38
C PRO A 613 -7.48 19.34 13.64
N ASN A 614 -7.53 18.19 14.35
CA ASN A 614 -8.06 16.95 13.77
C ASN A 614 -9.59 17.01 13.55
N CYS A 615 -10.11 16.06 12.77
CA CYS A 615 -11.51 16.06 12.33
C CYS A 615 -12.53 15.95 13.47
N ARG A 616 -12.19 15.31 14.62
CA ARG A 616 -13.10 15.23 15.78
C ARG A 616 -13.15 16.54 16.55
N MET A 617 -12.05 17.31 16.59
CA MET A 617 -12.04 18.62 17.25
C MET A 617 -12.77 19.68 16.43
N ARG A 618 -12.47 19.77 15.12
CA ARG A 618 -13.09 20.76 14.23
C ARG A 618 -13.02 20.33 12.77
N CYS A 619 -14.10 20.59 12.01
CA CYS A 619 -14.09 20.37 10.57
C CYS A 619 -13.14 21.35 9.87
N SER A 620 -12.19 20.83 9.10
CA SER A 620 -11.25 21.63 8.30
C SER A 620 -11.81 22.04 6.94
N GLY A 621 -13.02 21.58 6.57
CA GLY A 621 -13.63 21.92 5.28
C GLY A 621 -12.89 21.31 4.08
N CYS A 622 -12.45 20.05 4.19
CA CYS A 622 -11.64 19.38 3.15
C CYS A 622 -12.43 18.94 1.91
N GLY A 623 -13.78 18.90 1.98
CA GLY A 623 -14.64 18.51 0.85
C GLY A 623 -15.35 17.16 1.01
N VAL A 624 -14.83 16.23 1.79
CA VAL A 624 -15.31 14.83 1.85
C VAL A 624 -16.71 14.66 2.49
N ARG A 625 -17.31 15.71 3.05
CA ARG A 625 -18.71 15.67 3.51
C ARG A 625 -19.70 15.29 2.42
N LYS A 626 -19.36 15.47 1.15
CA LYS A 626 -20.22 15.08 0.03
C LYS A 626 -20.57 13.58 0.02
N TYR A 627 -19.78 12.73 0.68
CA TYR A 627 -20.05 11.27 0.77
C TYR A 627 -21.12 10.89 1.80
N GLY A 628 -21.59 11.84 2.62
CA GLY A 628 -22.78 11.64 3.47
C GLY A 628 -22.58 10.78 4.71
N GLY A 629 -21.35 10.57 5.19
CA GLY A 629 -21.12 9.70 6.36
C GLY A 629 -19.76 9.83 7.02
N GLY A 630 -19.45 8.89 7.91
CA GLY A 630 -18.19 8.83 8.66
C GLY A 630 -18.07 9.94 9.71
N VAL A 631 -16.85 10.17 10.21
CA VAL A 631 -16.53 11.15 11.27
C VAL A 631 -17.05 12.56 10.99
N CYS A 632 -17.31 12.89 9.73
CA CYS A 632 -17.85 14.22 9.35
C CYS A 632 -19.27 14.48 9.87
N PHE A 633 -19.99 13.44 10.29
CA PHE A 633 -21.38 13.47 10.74
C PHE A 633 -21.55 12.95 12.18
N GLU A 634 -20.45 12.60 12.85
CA GLU A 634 -20.47 12.29 14.28
C GLU A 634 -20.79 13.56 15.09
N GLU A 635 -21.53 13.41 16.19
CA GLU A 635 -21.71 14.47 17.18
C GLU A 635 -20.33 14.81 17.78
N ARG A 636 -20.02 16.10 17.82
CA ARG A 636 -18.78 16.58 18.40
C ARG A 636 -18.98 16.91 19.86
N ALA A 637 -18.13 16.37 20.70
CA ALA A 637 -18.12 16.66 22.12
C ALA A 637 -17.74 18.12 22.40
#